data_65f0e97342e9ece06aa065563e756937
#
_entry.id   65f0e97342e9ece06aa065563e756937
#
_cell.length_a   1.000
_cell.length_b   1.000
_cell.length_c   1.000
_cell.angle_alpha   90.00
_cell.angle_beta   90.00
_cell.angle_gamma   90.00
#
_symmetry.space_group_name_H-M   'P 1'
#
loop_
_entity.id
_entity.type
_entity.pdbx_description
1 polymer ?
#
loop_
_entity_poly.entity_id
_entity_poly.type
_entity_poly.pdbx_seq_one_letter_code
_entity_poly.pdbx_strand_id
1 'polypeptide(L)'
;MKDIRLQVMAVGLGLLVVVQVGFGQAPAQPPQLGRDPVKSVVAAMTLEEKAFLVVGSRVGGGQPGAPRGEGAPPGATTVAAMQGQVAGAAGTTYAIPRLGIPAFVLADGPAGLRISPTRPNDSATYYCTAFPVSTLVASTWDPDLAYRVGSAVGDELLAYGVDVLLAPALNIHRNPLCGRNFEYYSEDPLIAGRMAGSVVNGVESKGVGTSIKHFAANNAETNRMNLDTVVSERALREIYLEGFRIAVETAQPWTVMSSYNLINGVYAPHSADLLTKVLRDDWKFQGFVMTDWGGGTDPVIMMAAGNDLLMPGRAEQATTILKAVQDGKLSEAELTRNVERILNVLVQTPRFKGYKPSNKPDLKAHAVLAREAAAEGMVLLKNTGAALPLAAALKVAPFGNSSYESITGGTGSGDVNEAYSVSLFEALANGGYAANEEVSGLYRQYLEAAKAKQPPAQGMMRARPPIPEMTVEAALASRAASAADVALITLGRNSGEFADRQAVEGDFYLTPAEKDLIKVVSDAFHSRGKKAIVLLNIGGVIETESWRQQPDAILLVWQPGQETGNSIVDVISGKVNPSGKLATTFPVRYEDVPSSKNFPGEYVEPAPTSAAQPQQAGAPPMPPAGAPQRAAAGAPPQAPGGAPGMAPPGAGPGGGRAGGAQVRRLSRVTYEEGIYVGYRYHETFGVKPSFEFGYGLSYTTFDYGRLALSSPRFSGQMTATLEVRNTGKAAGREVVQLYLAAPYQKLDKPAMELKAFAKTRLLKPGESEKVTLALTPRQLASFDPASSSWVAEAGKYDVKVGASSRDIRQTASFTLDKDLTVKKESVALVPKTKINELKRGGALR
;
A
#
# COMPACT_ATOMS: atom_id res chain seq x y z
N MET A 1 -73.75 -31.30 -55.96
CA MET A 1 -75.17 -31.37 -55.76
C MET A 1 -75.56 -30.19 -54.89
N LYS A 2 -76.19 -29.21 -55.60
CA LYS A 2 -77.46 -28.56 -55.25
C LYS A 2 -77.36 -27.77 -53.95
N ASP A 3 -77.82 -26.57 -53.89
CA ASP A 3 -78.46 -25.52 -54.66
C ASP A 3 -78.61 -24.32 -53.72
N ILE A 4 -78.33 -23.10 -54.18
CA ILE A 4 -79.11 -21.96 -54.56
C ILE A 4 -80.08 -21.43 -53.47
N ARG A 5 -80.01 -20.17 -53.10
CA ARG A 5 -80.81 -18.92 -53.38
C ARG A 5 -80.54 -17.90 -52.26
N LEU A 6 -80.07 -16.76 -52.56
CA LEU A 6 -80.58 -15.47 -53.07
C LEU A 6 -81.81 -14.91 -52.30
N GLN A 7 -81.70 -13.74 -51.76
CA GLN A 7 -82.43 -12.46 -51.87
C GLN A 7 -82.07 -11.52 -50.69
N VAL A 8 -81.49 -10.38 -50.87
CA VAL A 8 -81.98 -9.08 -51.42
C VAL A 8 -82.45 -8.09 -50.30
N MET A 9 -81.76 -6.96 -50.22
CA MET A 9 -82.07 -5.58 -49.83
C MET A 9 -82.66 -5.24 -48.46
N ALA A 10 -81.97 -4.38 -47.77
CA ALA A 10 -82.43 -3.04 -47.34
C ALA A 10 -81.29 -2.09 -46.96
N VAL A 11 -81.31 -0.90 -47.60
CA VAL A 11 -80.41 0.20 -47.39
C VAL A 11 -80.73 0.89 -46.04
N GLY A 12 -79.74 1.05 -45.18
CA GLY A 12 -79.78 1.91 -43.98
C GLY A 12 -78.45 2.66 -43.80
N LEU A 13 -78.44 3.90 -44.22
CA LEU A 13 -77.31 4.85 -44.00
C LEU A 13 -77.27 5.19 -42.51
N GLY A 14 -76.38 4.52 -41.75
CA GLY A 14 -76.07 4.88 -40.38
C GLY A 14 -74.66 5.46 -40.35
N LEU A 15 -74.52 6.78 -40.05
CA LEU A 15 -73.26 7.47 -39.80
C LEU A 15 -72.64 6.80 -38.58
N LEU A 16 -71.62 5.94 -38.76
CA LEU A 16 -70.75 5.47 -37.66
C LEU A 16 -69.70 6.56 -37.44
N VAL A 17 -69.82 7.35 -36.37
CA VAL A 17 -68.75 8.17 -35.82
C VAL A 17 -67.82 7.23 -35.16
N VAL A 18 -66.68 6.88 -35.80
CA VAL A 18 -65.52 6.17 -35.16
C VAL A 18 -64.80 7.19 -34.29
N VAL A 19 -65.10 7.17 -32.98
CA VAL A 19 -64.26 7.80 -31.97
C VAL A 19 -62.97 6.98 -31.92
N GLN A 20 -61.89 7.44 -32.56
CA GLN A 20 -60.53 6.91 -32.30
C GLN A 20 -60.15 7.29 -30.86
N VAL A 21 -60.41 6.38 -29.93
CA VAL A 21 -59.73 6.39 -28.62
C VAL A 21 -58.26 6.15 -28.93
N GLY A 22 -57.45 7.22 -28.92
CA GLY A 22 -56.01 7.14 -28.98
C GLY A 22 -55.58 6.34 -27.75
N PHE A 23 -55.19 5.09 -27.95
CA PHE A 23 -54.41 4.38 -26.96
C PHE A 23 -53.12 5.21 -26.78
N GLY A 24 -53.03 6.00 -25.70
CA GLY A 24 -51.81 6.61 -25.28
C GLY A 24 -50.76 5.50 -25.21
N GLN A 25 -49.70 5.59 -25.99
CA GLN A 25 -48.55 4.71 -25.86
C GLN A 25 -48.16 4.71 -24.38
N ALA A 26 -48.16 3.56 -23.75
CA ALA A 26 -47.60 3.42 -22.42
C ALA A 26 -46.21 4.08 -22.44
N PRO A 27 -45.86 4.89 -21.44
CA PRO A 27 -44.57 5.56 -21.43
C PRO A 27 -43.48 4.51 -21.62
N ALA A 28 -42.62 4.71 -22.63
CA ALA A 28 -41.54 3.80 -22.93
C ALA A 28 -40.73 3.57 -21.64
N GLN A 29 -40.55 2.30 -21.28
CA GLN A 29 -39.75 1.99 -20.08
C GLN A 29 -38.35 2.62 -20.23
N PRO A 30 -37.84 3.27 -19.17
CA PRO A 30 -36.51 3.86 -19.24
C PRO A 30 -35.45 2.77 -19.52
N PRO A 31 -34.37 3.11 -20.25
CA PRO A 31 -33.29 2.15 -20.54
C PRO A 31 -32.72 1.60 -19.26
N GLN A 32 -32.40 0.30 -19.28
CA GLN A 32 -31.89 -0.45 -18.12
C GLN A 32 -30.43 -0.82 -18.31
N LEU A 33 -29.61 -0.56 -17.33
CA LEU A 33 -28.21 -0.98 -17.36
C LEU A 33 -28.12 -2.51 -17.54
N GLY A 34 -27.25 -2.98 -18.44
CA GLY A 34 -27.08 -4.40 -18.78
C GLY A 34 -28.02 -4.93 -19.86
N ARG A 35 -29.12 -4.23 -20.17
CA ARG A 35 -29.97 -4.51 -21.35
C ARG A 35 -29.64 -3.52 -22.46
N ASP A 36 -29.50 -2.26 -22.11
CA ASP A 36 -29.23 -1.17 -23.03
C ASP A 36 -27.78 -0.73 -22.93
N PRO A 37 -27.21 -0.15 -23.99
CA PRO A 37 -25.85 0.41 -23.95
C PRO A 37 -25.69 1.43 -22.82
N VAL A 38 -24.53 1.44 -22.16
CA VAL A 38 -24.21 2.39 -21.06
C VAL A 38 -24.52 3.83 -21.48
N LYS A 39 -24.16 4.24 -22.70
CA LYS A 39 -24.45 5.58 -23.23
C LYS A 39 -25.93 5.92 -23.23
N SER A 40 -26.80 4.97 -23.58
CA SER A 40 -28.26 5.16 -23.59
C SER A 40 -28.79 5.32 -22.16
N VAL A 41 -28.27 4.54 -21.22
CA VAL A 41 -28.63 4.65 -19.80
C VAL A 41 -28.20 6.00 -19.24
N VAL A 42 -26.95 6.44 -19.52
CA VAL A 42 -26.43 7.75 -19.07
C VAL A 42 -27.20 8.92 -19.69
N ALA A 43 -27.63 8.82 -20.95
CA ALA A 43 -28.47 9.82 -21.60
C ALA A 43 -29.86 9.95 -20.95
N ALA A 44 -30.39 8.87 -20.34
CA ALA A 44 -31.64 8.85 -19.61
C ALA A 44 -31.52 9.30 -18.13
N MET A 45 -30.29 9.51 -17.62
CA MET A 45 -30.08 10.03 -16.28
C MET A 45 -30.39 11.52 -16.22
N THR A 46 -30.98 11.95 -15.09
CA THR A 46 -31.08 13.38 -14.80
C THR A 46 -29.69 13.91 -14.40
N LEU A 47 -29.49 15.21 -14.52
CA LEU A 47 -28.25 15.86 -14.11
C LEU A 47 -27.97 15.62 -12.62
N GLU A 48 -29.01 15.64 -11.79
CA GLU A 48 -28.94 15.36 -10.37
C GLU A 48 -28.46 13.91 -10.11
N GLU A 49 -29.01 12.91 -10.80
CA GLU A 49 -28.57 11.51 -10.69
C GLU A 49 -27.10 11.34 -11.10
N LYS A 50 -26.65 12.02 -12.16
CA LYS A 50 -25.24 12.03 -12.56
C LYS A 50 -24.37 12.63 -11.45
N ALA A 51 -24.76 13.77 -10.86
CA ALA A 51 -24.02 14.43 -9.79
C ALA A 51 -23.94 13.57 -8.50
N PHE A 52 -24.98 12.83 -8.16
CA PHE A 52 -24.96 11.94 -7.00
C PHE A 52 -24.17 10.66 -7.26
N LEU A 53 -24.18 10.11 -8.47
CA LEU A 53 -23.44 8.86 -8.77
C LEU A 53 -21.93 9.03 -8.65
N VAL A 54 -21.39 10.22 -8.98
CA VAL A 54 -19.96 10.53 -8.87
C VAL A 54 -19.52 10.90 -7.43
N VAL A 55 -20.45 10.85 -6.48
CA VAL A 55 -20.20 11.15 -5.07
C VAL A 55 -20.59 9.92 -4.24
N GLY A 56 -19.60 9.26 -3.68
CA GLY A 56 -19.83 8.04 -2.88
C GLY A 56 -20.39 8.32 -1.49
N SER A 57 -20.62 7.24 -0.75
CA SER A 57 -21.11 7.29 0.62
C SER A 57 -20.26 6.39 1.54
N ARG A 58 -20.13 6.77 2.81
CA ARG A 58 -19.47 5.96 3.84
C ARG A 58 -20.43 4.88 4.35
N VAL A 59 -19.98 3.63 4.43
CA VAL A 59 -20.71 2.54 5.07
C VAL A 59 -20.30 2.44 6.52
N GLY A 60 -21.21 2.71 7.45
CA GLY A 60 -21.05 2.38 8.87
C GLY A 60 -20.12 3.28 9.68
N GLY A 61 -20.49 3.57 10.89
CA GLY A 61 -19.76 4.37 11.87
C GLY A 61 -20.27 5.79 11.95
N GLY A 62 -21.59 5.96 12.05
CA GLY A 62 -22.17 7.22 12.49
C GLY A 62 -21.64 7.55 13.86
N GLN A 63 -20.86 8.65 13.98
CA GLN A 63 -20.72 9.29 15.28
C GLN A 63 -22.13 9.57 15.81
N PRO A 64 -22.43 9.30 17.09
CA PRO A 64 -23.68 9.73 17.68
C PRO A 64 -23.81 11.25 17.53
N GLY A 65 -24.79 11.71 16.73
CA GLY A 65 -25.06 13.13 16.50
C GLY A 65 -24.70 13.66 15.11
N ALA A 66 -24.26 12.85 14.15
CA ALA A 66 -24.16 13.27 12.75
C ALA A 66 -25.59 13.43 12.16
N PRO A 67 -25.90 14.53 11.44
CA PRO A 67 -27.21 14.69 10.83
C PRO A 67 -27.49 13.51 9.89
N ARG A 68 -28.64 12.86 10.05
CA ARG A 68 -29.13 11.86 9.06
C ARG A 68 -29.32 12.62 7.76
N GLY A 69 -28.64 12.15 6.69
CA GLY A 69 -28.60 12.85 5.40
C GLY A 69 -29.99 13.14 4.85
N GLU A 70 -30.46 14.35 5.12
CA GLU A 70 -31.49 15.01 4.34
C GLU A 70 -30.82 15.49 3.06
N GLY A 71 -31.20 14.95 1.91
CA GLY A 71 -30.68 15.41 0.62
C GLY A 71 -30.43 14.35 -0.45
N ALA A 72 -30.81 13.07 -0.23
CA ALA A 72 -30.79 12.11 -1.33
C ALA A 72 -31.93 12.43 -2.34
N PRO A 73 -31.68 12.32 -3.67
CA PRO A 73 -32.70 12.59 -4.66
C PRO A 73 -33.92 11.68 -4.48
N PRO A 74 -35.14 12.11 -4.86
CA PRO A 74 -36.34 11.28 -4.83
C PRO A 74 -36.10 9.97 -5.59
N GLY A 75 -36.18 8.82 -4.91
CA GLY A 75 -35.94 7.50 -5.49
C GLY A 75 -34.54 6.91 -5.31
N ALA A 76 -33.57 7.65 -4.74
CA ALA A 76 -32.32 7.05 -4.31
C ALA A 76 -32.51 6.23 -3.02
N THR A 77 -31.92 5.03 -2.97
CA THR A 77 -31.92 4.20 -1.77
C THR A 77 -31.24 4.95 -0.63
N THR A 78 -31.94 5.06 0.51
CA THR A 78 -31.37 5.74 1.69
C THR A 78 -30.09 5.07 2.16
N VAL A 79 -29.16 5.84 2.74
CA VAL A 79 -27.91 5.37 3.36
C VAL A 79 -28.17 4.17 4.30
N ALA A 80 -29.32 4.12 4.96
CA ALA A 80 -29.73 3.01 5.83
C ALA A 80 -29.94 1.69 5.07
N ALA A 81 -30.47 1.72 3.85
CA ALA A 81 -30.63 0.53 3.00
C ALA A 81 -29.29 0.05 2.41
N MET A 82 -28.28 0.94 2.32
CA MET A 82 -26.93 0.62 1.85
C MET A 82 -26.05 0.03 2.98
N GLN A 83 -26.35 0.34 4.24
CA GLN A 83 -25.60 -0.16 5.42
C GLN A 83 -25.71 -1.68 5.63
N GLY A 84 -26.63 -2.37 4.99
CA GLY A 84 -26.86 -3.80 5.15
C GLY A 84 -26.10 -4.71 4.18
N GLN A 85 -25.33 -4.17 3.21
CA GLN A 85 -24.78 -5.03 2.14
C GLN A 85 -23.47 -5.74 2.57
N VAL A 86 -22.49 -5.01 3.10
CA VAL A 86 -21.25 -5.60 3.66
C VAL A 86 -20.83 -4.76 4.86
N ALA A 87 -20.97 -5.32 6.07
CA ALA A 87 -20.59 -4.62 7.29
C ALA A 87 -19.07 -4.38 7.34
N GLY A 88 -18.65 -3.15 7.65
CA GLY A 88 -17.25 -2.76 7.71
C GLY A 88 -16.61 -2.43 6.36
N ALA A 89 -17.36 -2.49 5.25
CA ALA A 89 -16.89 -1.96 3.97
C ALA A 89 -16.55 -0.46 4.08
N ALA A 90 -15.56 0.01 3.30
CA ALA A 90 -15.05 1.37 3.39
C ALA A 90 -16.04 2.39 2.81
N GLY A 91 -16.80 2.01 1.77
CA GLY A 91 -17.80 2.88 1.16
C GLY A 91 -18.60 2.21 0.05
N THR A 92 -19.60 2.97 -0.47
CA THR A 92 -20.46 2.57 -1.59
C THR A 92 -20.77 3.76 -2.50
N THR A 93 -21.23 3.48 -3.73
CA THR A 93 -21.91 4.46 -4.56
C THR A 93 -23.43 4.46 -4.29
N TYR A 94 -24.14 5.46 -4.81
CA TYR A 94 -25.61 5.48 -4.80
C TYR A 94 -26.18 4.56 -5.87
N ALA A 95 -27.27 3.84 -5.55
CA ALA A 95 -28.05 3.08 -6.51
C ALA A 95 -29.08 3.98 -7.22
N ILE A 96 -29.36 3.65 -8.50
CA ILE A 96 -30.43 4.32 -9.28
C ILE A 96 -31.34 3.21 -9.83
N PRO A 97 -32.30 2.69 -9.01
CA PRO A 97 -33.11 1.51 -9.36
C PRO A 97 -33.91 1.65 -10.64
N ARG A 98 -34.43 2.87 -10.96
CA ARG A 98 -35.24 3.10 -12.19
C ARG A 98 -34.41 2.84 -13.47
N LEU A 99 -33.10 2.88 -13.42
CA LEU A 99 -32.17 2.61 -14.54
C LEU A 99 -31.42 1.28 -14.38
N GLY A 100 -31.78 0.47 -13.39
CA GLY A 100 -31.10 -0.79 -13.10
C GLY A 100 -29.67 -0.64 -12.59
N ILE A 101 -29.30 0.50 -12.00
CA ILE A 101 -27.96 0.77 -11.48
C ILE A 101 -27.90 0.40 -10.00
N PRO A 102 -27.19 -0.69 -9.59
CA PRO A 102 -27.01 -1.03 -8.18
C PRO A 102 -25.92 -0.17 -7.52
N ALA A 103 -25.87 -0.21 -6.20
CA ALA A 103 -24.73 0.34 -5.45
C ALA A 103 -23.47 -0.52 -5.64
N PHE A 104 -22.32 0.12 -5.66
CA PHE A 104 -21.00 -0.46 -5.81
C PHE A 104 -20.32 -0.50 -4.43
N VAL A 105 -19.75 -1.64 -4.02
CA VAL A 105 -19.19 -1.82 -2.67
C VAL A 105 -17.66 -1.84 -2.71
N LEU A 106 -17.03 -0.98 -1.90
CA LEU A 106 -15.59 -0.79 -1.80
C LEU A 106 -15.12 -1.21 -0.39
N ALA A 107 -14.04 -2.00 -0.28
CA ALA A 107 -13.48 -2.38 1.02
C ALA A 107 -11.96 -2.26 1.04
N ASP A 108 -11.40 -1.93 2.21
CA ASP A 108 -9.96 -1.93 2.46
C ASP A 108 -9.38 -3.33 2.41
N GLY A 109 -8.04 -3.43 2.21
CA GLY A 109 -7.37 -4.69 2.34
C GLY A 109 -6.01 -4.86 1.66
N PRO A 110 -4.98 -4.03 1.95
CA PRO A 110 -3.65 -4.25 1.38
C PRO A 110 -2.95 -5.54 1.87
N ALA A 111 -3.34 -6.06 3.04
CA ALA A 111 -2.83 -7.33 3.58
C ALA A 111 -3.92 -8.42 3.71
N GLY A 112 -5.03 -8.29 3.01
CA GLY A 112 -6.22 -9.14 3.06
C GLY A 112 -7.49 -8.31 3.21
N LEU A 113 -8.64 -8.85 2.87
CA LEU A 113 -9.90 -8.14 2.92
C LEU A 113 -10.24 -7.68 4.34
N ARG A 114 -10.64 -6.41 4.50
CA ARG A 114 -11.08 -5.83 5.76
C ARG A 114 -12.58 -5.61 5.79
N ILE A 115 -13.27 -6.41 6.60
CA ILE A 115 -14.71 -6.25 6.90
C ILE A 115 -14.94 -6.33 8.41
N SER A 116 -16.14 -5.93 8.88
CA SER A 116 -16.50 -6.13 10.28
C SER A 116 -16.74 -7.61 10.59
N PRO A 117 -16.21 -8.15 11.69
CA PRO A 117 -16.47 -9.52 12.11
C PRO A 117 -17.91 -9.73 12.54
N THR A 118 -18.63 -8.69 12.92
CA THR A 118 -20.00 -8.75 13.39
C THR A 118 -20.95 -7.97 12.48
N ARG A 119 -22.20 -8.45 12.37
CA ARG A 119 -23.27 -7.81 11.59
C ARG A 119 -24.49 -7.57 12.48
N PRO A 120 -25.26 -6.49 12.26
CA PRO A 120 -26.53 -6.27 12.97
C PRO A 120 -27.50 -7.43 12.75
N ASN A 121 -28.13 -7.92 13.81
CA ASN A 121 -29.11 -9.02 13.78
C ASN A 121 -28.58 -10.36 13.24
N ASP A 122 -27.27 -10.60 13.29
CA ASP A 122 -26.63 -11.84 12.91
C ASP A 122 -25.67 -12.28 14.02
N SER A 123 -25.81 -13.52 14.49
CA SER A 123 -24.96 -14.10 15.55
C SER A 123 -23.67 -14.72 15.00
N ALA A 124 -23.53 -14.85 13.67
CA ALA A 124 -22.34 -15.38 13.06
C ALA A 124 -21.18 -14.37 13.12
N THR A 125 -19.96 -14.88 13.21
CA THR A 125 -18.74 -14.08 13.11
C THR A 125 -18.08 -14.31 11.75
N TYR A 126 -17.66 -13.23 11.12
CA TYR A 126 -17.09 -13.20 9.77
C TYR A 126 -15.64 -12.78 9.84
N TYR A 127 -14.75 -13.63 9.41
CA TYR A 127 -13.31 -13.39 9.41
C TYR A 127 -12.75 -13.37 8.00
N CYS A 128 -11.60 -12.71 7.85
CA CYS A 128 -10.81 -12.74 6.63
C CYS A 128 -9.41 -13.27 6.94
N THR A 129 -8.68 -13.69 5.89
CA THR A 129 -7.30 -14.13 6.06
C THR A 129 -6.36 -12.92 6.13
N ALA A 130 -5.59 -12.81 7.21
CA ALA A 130 -4.47 -11.89 7.28
C ALA A 130 -3.28 -12.51 6.54
N PHE A 131 -3.04 -12.04 5.31
CA PHE A 131 -1.88 -12.40 4.50
C PHE A 131 -0.64 -11.62 4.95
N PRO A 132 0.57 -12.06 4.51
CA PRO A 132 1.77 -11.27 4.69
C PRO A 132 1.64 -9.87 4.07
N VAL A 133 2.23 -8.86 4.72
CA VAL A 133 2.24 -7.49 4.20
C VAL A 133 2.99 -7.39 2.86
N SER A 134 2.68 -6.34 2.08
CA SER A 134 3.21 -6.19 0.71
C SER A 134 4.74 -6.18 0.63
N THR A 135 5.44 -5.60 1.62
CA THR A 135 6.92 -5.64 1.69
C THR A 135 7.44 -7.07 1.80
N LEU A 136 6.75 -7.94 2.57
CA LEU A 136 7.12 -9.35 2.68
C LEU A 136 6.81 -10.10 1.38
N VAL A 137 5.64 -9.88 0.78
CA VAL A 137 5.29 -10.45 -0.53
C VAL A 137 6.31 -10.02 -1.60
N ALA A 138 6.73 -8.75 -1.60
CA ALA A 138 7.79 -8.26 -2.50
C ALA A 138 9.13 -8.97 -2.27
N SER A 139 9.45 -9.28 -1.01
CA SER A 139 10.69 -10.00 -0.65
C SER A 139 10.73 -11.44 -1.17
N THR A 140 9.60 -11.99 -1.62
CA THR A 140 9.59 -13.29 -2.33
C THR A 140 10.23 -13.20 -3.73
N TRP A 141 10.20 -12.03 -4.39
CA TRP A 141 10.56 -11.81 -5.79
C TRP A 141 9.88 -12.82 -6.74
N ASP A 142 8.67 -13.24 -6.38
CA ASP A 142 7.88 -14.28 -7.07
C ASP A 142 6.52 -13.71 -7.49
N PRO A 143 6.39 -13.22 -8.74
CA PRO A 143 5.13 -12.72 -9.28
C PRO A 143 4.00 -13.77 -9.32
N ASP A 144 4.34 -15.06 -9.49
CA ASP A 144 3.33 -16.12 -9.52
C ASP A 144 2.74 -16.37 -8.12
N LEU A 145 3.57 -16.29 -7.08
CA LEU A 145 3.09 -16.37 -5.70
C LEU A 145 2.25 -15.14 -5.33
N ALA A 146 2.65 -13.95 -5.77
CA ALA A 146 1.87 -12.72 -5.60
C ALA A 146 0.50 -12.81 -6.31
N TYR A 147 0.44 -13.40 -7.51
CA TYR A 147 -0.83 -13.70 -8.19
C TYR A 147 -1.72 -14.64 -7.38
N ARG A 148 -1.16 -15.72 -6.81
CA ARG A 148 -1.90 -16.68 -5.97
C ARG A 148 -2.48 -16.03 -4.72
N VAL A 149 -1.69 -15.17 -4.04
CA VAL A 149 -2.17 -14.37 -2.90
C VAL A 149 -3.32 -13.47 -3.34
N GLY A 150 -3.16 -12.71 -4.44
CA GLY A 150 -4.23 -11.89 -5.00
C GLY A 150 -5.49 -12.70 -5.33
N SER A 151 -5.33 -13.89 -5.92
CA SER A 151 -6.45 -14.79 -6.23
C SER A 151 -7.23 -15.23 -4.98
N ALA A 152 -6.53 -15.57 -3.89
CA ALA A 152 -7.18 -15.94 -2.62
C ALA A 152 -7.92 -14.76 -1.98
N VAL A 153 -7.33 -13.55 -2.02
CA VAL A 153 -8.02 -12.32 -1.58
C VAL A 153 -9.26 -12.07 -2.44
N GLY A 154 -9.18 -12.26 -3.76
CA GLY A 154 -10.31 -12.14 -4.68
C GLY A 154 -11.45 -13.11 -4.37
N ASP A 155 -11.14 -14.35 -3.96
CA ASP A 155 -12.13 -15.32 -3.51
C ASP A 155 -12.89 -14.84 -2.26
N GLU A 156 -12.19 -14.19 -1.31
CA GLU A 156 -12.84 -13.61 -0.12
C GLU A 156 -13.74 -12.42 -0.47
N LEU A 157 -13.28 -11.52 -1.38
CA LEU A 157 -14.12 -10.42 -1.87
C LEU A 157 -15.42 -10.95 -2.49
N LEU A 158 -15.29 -11.93 -3.39
CA LEU A 158 -16.43 -12.56 -4.05
C LEU A 158 -17.36 -13.21 -3.02
N ALA A 159 -16.81 -13.98 -2.07
CA ALA A 159 -17.60 -14.65 -1.04
C ALA A 159 -18.39 -13.68 -0.17
N TYR A 160 -17.82 -12.51 0.16
CA TYR A 160 -18.48 -11.51 1.00
C TYR A 160 -19.26 -10.45 0.23
N GLY A 161 -19.17 -10.44 -1.11
CA GLY A 161 -19.91 -9.52 -1.95
C GLY A 161 -19.35 -8.11 -2.00
N VAL A 162 -18.04 -7.98 -1.92
CA VAL A 162 -17.28 -6.74 -2.18
C VAL A 162 -16.99 -6.66 -3.67
N ASP A 163 -17.20 -5.49 -4.28
CA ASP A 163 -17.03 -5.31 -5.72
C ASP A 163 -15.59 -4.87 -6.07
N VAL A 164 -14.95 -4.04 -5.23
CA VAL A 164 -13.56 -3.58 -5.42
C VAL A 164 -12.79 -3.56 -4.11
N LEU A 165 -11.58 -4.12 -4.15
CA LEU A 165 -10.57 -4.01 -3.12
C LEU A 165 -9.80 -2.68 -3.26
N LEU A 166 -9.65 -1.91 -2.18
CA LEU A 166 -8.83 -0.70 -2.14
C LEU A 166 -7.34 -1.05 -1.92
N ALA A 167 -6.81 -1.80 -2.85
CA ALA A 167 -5.43 -2.31 -2.91
C ALA A 167 -5.13 -2.79 -4.35
N PRO A 168 -3.85 -3.07 -4.67
CA PRO A 168 -2.63 -2.93 -3.86
C PRO A 168 -2.13 -1.48 -3.75
N ALA A 169 -1.35 -1.21 -2.68
CA ALA A 169 -0.63 0.05 -2.51
C ALA A 169 0.82 -0.11 -3.00
N LEU A 170 1.29 0.74 -3.92
CA LEU A 170 2.59 0.54 -4.59
C LEU A 170 3.49 1.78 -4.67
N ASN A 171 3.34 2.70 -3.71
CA ASN A 171 4.28 3.82 -3.57
C ASN A 171 5.70 3.30 -3.26
N ILE A 172 6.70 4.13 -3.52
CA ILE A 172 8.10 3.76 -3.36
C ILE A 172 8.54 3.90 -1.90
N HIS A 173 9.37 2.99 -1.39
CA HIS A 173 10.09 3.12 -0.12
C HIS A 173 11.17 4.22 -0.27
N ARG A 174 10.73 5.48 -0.28
CA ARG A 174 11.60 6.65 -0.43
C ARG A 174 12.46 6.87 0.82
N ASN A 175 11.84 6.70 1.99
CA ASN A 175 12.48 6.87 3.29
C ASN A 175 12.06 5.71 4.21
N PRO A 176 12.99 5.11 4.98
CA PRO A 176 12.68 3.98 5.87
C PRO A 176 11.68 4.32 6.98
N LEU A 177 11.48 5.60 7.27
CA LEU A 177 10.57 6.06 8.32
C LEU A 177 9.13 6.30 7.84
N CYS A 178 8.82 6.19 6.54
CA CYS A 178 7.44 6.30 6.09
C CYS A 178 6.57 5.23 6.74
N GLY A 179 5.51 5.66 7.45
CA GLY A 179 4.66 4.77 8.25
C GLY A 179 3.97 3.67 7.46
N ARG A 180 3.71 3.89 6.16
CA ARG A 180 3.01 2.95 5.28
C ARG A 180 3.92 2.07 4.43
N ASN A 181 5.25 2.06 4.66
CA ASN A 181 6.15 1.17 3.89
C ASN A 181 5.75 -0.31 4.00
N PHE A 182 5.16 -0.75 5.12
CA PHE A 182 4.73 -2.14 5.31
C PHE A 182 3.77 -2.62 4.20
N GLU A 183 2.88 -1.75 3.71
CA GLU A 183 1.91 -2.05 2.66
C GLU A 183 2.39 -1.69 1.24
N TYR A 184 3.58 -1.05 1.12
CA TYR A 184 4.25 -0.79 -0.15
C TYR A 184 5.24 -1.92 -0.46
N TYR A 185 5.61 -2.08 -1.74
CA TYR A 185 6.38 -3.25 -2.14
C TYR A 185 7.90 -3.04 -2.03
N SER A 186 8.43 -1.91 -2.53
CA SER A 186 9.87 -1.77 -2.73
C SER A 186 10.34 -0.32 -2.89
N GLU A 187 11.66 -0.11 -2.75
CA GLU A 187 12.34 1.10 -3.21
C GLU A 187 12.57 1.10 -4.73
N ASP A 188 12.37 -0.04 -5.38
CA ASP A 188 12.54 -0.20 -6.83
C ASP A 188 11.18 -0.29 -7.55
N PRO A 189 10.92 0.59 -8.55
CA PRO A 189 9.64 0.63 -9.24
C PRO A 189 9.35 -0.62 -10.11
N LEU A 190 10.36 -1.37 -10.55
CA LEU A 190 10.15 -2.61 -11.29
C LEU A 190 9.57 -3.70 -10.38
N ILE A 191 10.13 -3.86 -9.17
CA ILE A 191 9.59 -4.78 -8.17
C ILE A 191 8.19 -4.35 -7.78
N ALA A 192 8.01 -3.06 -7.40
CA ALA A 192 6.71 -2.54 -6.99
C ALA A 192 5.64 -2.79 -8.07
N GLY A 193 5.94 -2.45 -9.33
CA GLY A 193 4.97 -2.57 -10.42
C GLY A 193 4.67 -4.01 -10.81
N ARG A 194 5.67 -4.90 -10.88
CA ARG A 194 5.47 -6.30 -11.25
C ARG A 194 4.72 -7.08 -10.17
N MET A 195 5.10 -6.90 -8.92
CA MET A 195 4.43 -7.61 -7.81
C MET A 195 3.00 -7.12 -7.63
N ALA A 196 2.77 -5.79 -7.64
CA ALA A 196 1.43 -5.22 -7.58
C ALA A 196 0.55 -5.63 -8.78
N GLY A 197 1.09 -5.59 -10.01
CA GLY A 197 0.37 -6.03 -11.20
C GLY A 197 -0.04 -7.50 -11.14
N SER A 198 0.80 -8.37 -10.55
CA SER A 198 0.45 -9.78 -10.33
C SER A 198 -0.67 -9.94 -9.31
N VAL A 199 -0.66 -9.18 -8.20
CA VAL A 199 -1.76 -9.15 -7.23
C VAL A 199 -3.06 -8.68 -7.89
N VAL A 200 -3.03 -7.60 -8.70
CA VAL A 200 -4.18 -7.11 -9.47
C VAL A 200 -4.75 -8.22 -10.34
N ASN A 201 -3.91 -8.86 -11.16
CA ASN A 201 -4.34 -9.96 -12.03
C ASN A 201 -4.94 -11.13 -11.23
N GLY A 202 -4.39 -11.43 -10.05
CA GLY A 202 -4.90 -12.48 -9.16
C GLY A 202 -6.29 -12.15 -8.63
N VAL A 203 -6.50 -10.96 -8.07
CA VAL A 203 -7.79 -10.51 -7.54
C VAL A 203 -8.83 -10.44 -8.67
N GLU A 204 -8.50 -9.80 -9.78
CA GLU A 204 -9.43 -9.56 -10.87
C GLU A 204 -9.77 -10.83 -11.68
N SER A 205 -8.96 -11.90 -11.57
CA SER A 205 -9.27 -13.23 -12.09
C SER A 205 -10.55 -13.83 -11.49
N LYS A 206 -10.99 -13.35 -10.32
CA LYS A 206 -12.25 -13.75 -9.66
C LYS A 206 -13.46 -12.91 -10.07
N GLY A 207 -13.25 -11.95 -10.97
CA GLY A 207 -14.29 -11.05 -11.45
C GLY A 207 -14.67 -9.93 -10.48
N VAL A 208 -13.87 -9.68 -9.46
CA VAL A 208 -13.91 -8.51 -8.55
C VAL A 208 -12.75 -7.58 -8.89
N GLY A 209 -12.90 -6.28 -8.60
CA GLY A 209 -11.92 -5.28 -9.02
C GLY A 209 -10.89 -4.92 -7.96
N THR A 210 -9.89 -4.16 -8.38
CA THR A 210 -8.85 -3.56 -7.53
C THR A 210 -8.81 -2.05 -7.70
N SER A 211 -8.25 -1.35 -6.72
CA SER A 211 -7.90 0.05 -6.80
C SER A 211 -6.43 0.24 -6.42
N ILE A 212 -5.57 0.34 -7.44
CA ILE A 212 -4.16 0.61 -7.16
C ILE A 212 -3.97 1.99 -6.57
N LYS A 213 -3.13 2.10 -5.51
CA LYS A 213 -3.01 3.31 -4.69
C LYS A 213 -1.57 3.53 -4.20
N HIS A 214 -1.20 4.73 -3.76
CA HIS A 214 -1.92 6.00 -3.82
C HIS A 214 -1.29 6.83 -4.95
N PHE A 215 -2.02 7.14 -5.98
CA PHE A 215 -1.54 7.76 -7.22
C PHE A 215 -1.52 9.30 -7.11
N ALA A 216 -0.32 9.95 -6.89
CA ALA A 216 1.02 9.39 -6.79
C ALA A 216 1.87 10.12 -5.73
N ALA A 217 3.09 9.61 -5.51
CA ALA A 217 4.11 10.24 -4.66
C ALA A 217 3.67 10.50 -3.21
N ASN A 218 2.79 9.65 -2.64
CA ASN A 218 2.41 9.66 -1.23
C ASN A 218 3.44 8.86 -0.42
N ASN A 219 4.54 9.50 -0.02
CA ASN A 219 5.69 8.86 0.62
C ASN A 219 5.97 9.37 2.05
N ALA A 220 4.98 10.03 2.69
CA ALA A 220 4.98 10.44 4.09
C ALA A 220 3.55 10.50 4.63
N GLU A 221 3.36 10.17 5.89
CA GLU A 221 2.07 10.23 6.58
C GLU A 221 1.87 11.55 7.33
N THR A 222 2.96 12.19 7.75
CA THR A 222 2.94 13.47 8.45
C THR A 222 2.33 14.56 7.58
N ASN A 223 1.21 15.12 8.04
CA ASN A 223 0.44 16.15 7.32
C ASN A 223 0.08 15.78 5.86
N ARG A 224 -0.09 14.49 5.56
CA ARG A 224 -0.26 13.94 4.21
C ARG A 224 -1.34 14.62 3.37
N MET A 225 -2.41 15.13 3.99
CA MET A 225 -3.51 15.83 3.30
C MET A 225 -3.14 17.25 2.85
N ASN A 226 -2.03 17.82 3.35
CA ASN A 226 -1.57 19.17 3.03
C ASN A 226 -0.06 19.19 2.77
N LEU A 227 0.53 18.08 2.38
CA LEU A 227 1.95 17.96 2.03
C LEU A 227 2.14 18.25 0.54
N ASP A 228 2.90 19.29 0.21
CA ASP A 228 3.32 19.59 -1.16
C ASP A 228 4.64 18.86 -1.46
N THR A 229 4.55 17.81 -2.28
CA THR A 229 5.70 17.06 -2.78
C THR A 229 6.25 17.75 -4.02
N VAL A 230 7.41 18.43 -3.85
CA VAL A 230 8.12 19.09 -4.94
C VAL A 230 9.14 18.12 -5.53
N VAL A 231 8.93 17.72 -6.78
CA VAL A 231 9.71 16.67 -7.44
C VAL A 231 9.88 16.99 -8.93
N SER A 232 11.06 16.68 -9.50
CA SER A 232 11.28 16.86 -10.93
C SER A 232 10.41 15.91 -11.76
N GLU A 233 10.04 16.32 -12.97
CA GLU A 233 9.29 15.46 -13.89
C GLU A 233 10.03 14.14 -14.16
N ARG A 234 11.37 14.19 -14.26
CA ARG A 234 12.19 13.01 -14.47
C ARG A 234 12.11 12.02 -13.32
N ALA A 235 12.38 12.49 -12.09
CA ALA A 235 12.29 11.63 -10.89
C ALA A 235 10.88 11.09 -10.70
N LEU A 236 9.87 11.92 -10.96
CA LEU A 236 8.46 11.50 -10.88
C LEU A 236 8.17 10.35 -11.85
N ARG A 237 8.61 10.45 -13.13
CA ARG A 237 8.36 9.43 -14.17
C ARG A 237 9.22 8.18 -14.01
N GLU A 238 10.50 8.32 -13.63
CA GLU A 238 11.41 7.16 -13.52
C GLU A 238 11.25 6.38 -12.23
N ILE A 239 10.80 7.01 -11.13
CA ILE A 239 10.72 6.40 -9.80
C ILE A 239 9.26 6.28 -9.31
N TYR A 240 8.55 7.41 -9.14
CA TYR A 240 7.28 7.43 -8.40
C TYR A 240 6.06 7.03 -9.24
N LEU A 241 6.12 7.16 -10.55
CA LEU A 241 5.07 6.77 -11.50
C LEU A 241 5.35 5.44 -12.21
N GLU A 242 6.62 5.02 -12.32
CA GLU A 242 7.00 3.84 -13.12
C GLU A 242 6.36 2.54 -12.62
N GLY A 243 6.27 2.34 -11.29
CA GLY A 243 5.56 1.18 -10.71
C GLY A 243 4.09 1.16 -11.11
N PHE A 244 3.40 2.30 -11.04
CA PHE A 244 2.01 2.44 -11.48
C PHE A 244 1.85 2.18 -12.98
N ARG A 245 2.77 2.72 -13.79
CA ARG A 245 2.76 2.46 -15.24
C ARG A 245 2.86 0.97 -15.55
N ILE A 246 3.81 0.27 -14.90
CA ILE A 246 3.98 -1.18 -15.08
C ILE A 246 2.69 -1.90 -14.69
N ALA A 247 2.08 -1.60 -13.55
CA ALA A 247 0.84 -2.21 -13.11
C ALA A 247 -0.34 -1.94 -14.07
N VAL A 248 -0.48 -0.69 -14.56
CA VAL A 248 -1.51 -0.35 -15.56
C VAL A 248 -1.30 -1.08 -16.88
N GLU A 249 -0.08 -1.07 -17.42
CA GLU A 249 0.20 -1.69 -18.72
C GLU A 249 0.11 -3.22 -18.70
N THR A 250 0.38 -3.86 -17.54
CA THR A 250 0.39 -5.33 -17.43
C THR A 250 -0.90 -5.93 -16.89
N ALA A 251 -1.71 -5.16 -16.16
CA ALA A 251 -2.90 -5.67 -15.49
C ALA A 251 -4.20 -4.88 -15.80
N GLN A 252 -4.11 -3.62 -16.26
CA GLN A 252 -5.29 -2.75 -16.49
C GLN A 252 -6.28 -2.79 -15.29
N PRO A 253 -5.86 -2.38 -14.06
CA PRO A 253 -6.72 -2.45 -12.89
C PRO A 253 -8.06 -1.74 -13.12
N TRP A 254 -9.15 -2.24 -12.51
CA TRP A 254 -10.46 -1.63 -12.70
C TRP A 254 -10.53 -0.20 -12.22
N THR A 255 -9.76 0.13 -11.18
CA THR A 255 -9.74 1.50 -10.63
C THR A 255 -8.35 1.93 -10.17
N VAL A 256 -8.17 3.25 -10.05
CA VAL A 256 -7.00 3.91 -9.47
C VAL A 256 -7.47 4.86 -8.39
N MET A 257 -6.78 4.92 -7.25
CA MET A 257 -7.05 5.88 -6.18
C MET A 257 -6.03 7.01 -6.20
N SER A 258 -6.49 8.25 -6.42
CA SER A 258 -5.64 9.44 -6.35
C SER A 258 -5.24 9.74 -4.90
N SER A 259 -3.99 10.15 -4.70
CA SER A 259 -3.41 10.36 -3.36
C SER A 259 -3.86 11.67 -2.71
N TYR A 260 -3.59 11.84 -1.41
CA TYR A 260 -3.94 13.04 -0.65
C TYR A 260 -3.10 14.27 -0.99
N ASN A 261 -1.80 14.06 -1.20
CA ASN A 261 -0.78 15.11 -1.26
C ASN A 261 -0.90 16.00 -2.50
N LEU A 262 -0.26 17.16 -2.42
CA LEU A 262 0.00 17.96 -3.61
C LEU A 262 1.28 17.42 -4.31
N ILE A 263 1.31 17.59 -5.62
CA ILE A 263 2.49 17.37 -6.45
C ILE A 263 2.78 18.69 -7.18
N ASN A 264 3.93 19.29 -6.88
CA ASN A 264 4.34 20.56 -7.48
C ASN A 264 3.29 21.69 -7.33
N GLY A 265 2.63 21.73 -6.16
CA GLY A 265 1.63 22.73 -5.81
C GLY A 265 0.19 22.43 -6.25
N VAL A 266 -0.08 21.26 -6.85
CA VAL A 266 -1.43 20.84 -7.27
C VAL A 266 -1.81 19.55 -6.56
N TYR A 267 -2.99 19.53 -5.91
CA TYR A 267 -3.50 18.29 -5.32
C TYR A 267 -3.60 17.17 -6.36
N ALA A 268 -3.17 15.97 -6.04
CA ALA A 268 -3.24 14.84 -6.96
C ALA A 268 -4.65 14.63 -7.56
N PRO A 269 -5.76 14.68 -6.78
CA PRO A 269 -7.11 14.57 -7.34
C PRO A 269 -7.57 15.78 -8.18
N HIS A 270 -6.83 16.90 -8.16
CA HIS A 270 -7.11 18.10 -8.98
C HIS A 270 -6.27 18.17 -10.26
N SER A 271 -5.37 17.20 -10.46
CA SER A 271 -4.35 17.30 -11.51
C SER A 271 -4.78 16.61 -12.80
N ALA A 272 -5.22 17.41 -13.79
CA ALA A 272 -5.48 16.92 -15.14
C ALA A 272 -4.19 16.36 -15.79
N ASP A 273 -3.03 16.92 -15.48
CA ASP A 273 -1.74 16.39 -15.92
C ASP A 273 -1.53 14.94 -15.45
N LEU A 274 -1.82 14.66 -14.17
CA LEU A 274 -1.67 13.33 -13.59
C LEU A 274 -2.76 12.37 -14.07
N LEU A 275 -4.04 12.76 -13.93
CA LEU A 275 -5.18 11.85 -14.07
C LEU A 275 -5.65 11.68 -15.52
N THR A 276 -5.43 12.70 -16.36
CA THR A 276 -5.83 12.65 -17.77
C THR A 276 -4.62 12.43 -18.66
N LYS A 277 -3.63 13.35 -18.70
CA LYS A 277 -2.52 13.23 -19.63
C LYS A 277 -1.66 11.99 -19.37
N VAL A 278 -1.14 11.83 -18.14
CA VAL A 278 -0.25 10.70 -17.81
C VAL A 278 -1.02 9.39 -17.77
N LEU A 279 -2.05 9.30 -16.91
CA LEU A 279 -2.73 8.03 -16.67
C LEU A 279 -3.53 7.55 -17.90
N ARG A 280 -4.27 8.44 -18.57
CA ARG A 280 -5.17 8.05 -19.65
C ARG A 280 -4.58 8.24 -21.03
N ASP A 281 -3.96 9.41 -21.31
CA ASP A 281 -3.46 9.69 -22.66
C ASP A 281 -2.15 8.97 -22.92
N ASP A 282 -1.19 8.95 -21.96
CA ASP A 282 0.09 8.27 -22.12
C ASP A 282 -0.03 6.75 -21.90
N TRP A 283 -0.70 6.29 -20.81
CA TRP A 283 -0.72 4.86 -20.43
C TRP A 283 -1.98 4.10 -20.87
N LYS A 284 -2.99 4.79 -21.42
CA LYS A 284 -4.23 4.19 -21.93
C LYS A 284 -5.07 3.46 -20.87
N PHE A 285 -5.07 3.94 -19.63
CA PHE A 285 -5.91 3.42 -18.56
C PHE A 285 -7.41 3.50 -18.93
N GLN A 286 -8.13 2.38 -18.77
CA GLN A 286 -9.53 2.26 -19.19
C GLN A 286 -10.54 2.36 -18.04
N GLY A 287 -10.12 2.14 -16.81
CA GLY A 287 -10.99 2.14 -15.63
C GLY A 287 -11.40 3.53 -15.15
N PHE A 288 -11.89 3.64 -13.92
CA PHE A 288 -12.19 4.94 -13.32
C PHE A 288 -11.23 5.29 -12.19
N VAL A 289 -11.13 6.60 -11.88
CA VAL A 289 -10.31 7.12 -10.79
C VAL A 289 -11.21 7.52 -9.64
N MET A 290 -10.88 7.09 -8.41
CA MET A 290 -11.51 7.59 -7.19
C MET A 290 -10.52 8.39 -6.34
N THR A 291 -11.04 9.27 -5.45
CA THR A 291 -10.20 9.90 -4.43
C THR A 291 -9.85 8.93 -3.33
N ASP A 292 -8.71 9.12 -2.67
CA ASP A 292 -8.53 8.66 -1.30
C ASP A 292 -9.57 9.36 -0.37
N TRP A 293 -9.80 8.81 0.85
CA TRP A 293 -10.93 9.14 1.72
C TRP A 293 -10.90 10.59 2.22
N GLY A 294 -11.67 11.45 1.54
CA GLY A 294 -11.72 12.90 1.78
C GLY A 294 -10.57 13.67 1.12
N GLY A 295 -9.89 13.06 0.15
CA GLY A 295 -8.84 13.69 -0.65
C GLY A 295 -9.37 14.82 -1.53
N GLY A 296 -8.52 15.83 -1.78
CA GLY A 296 -8.89 17.03 -2.54
C GLY A 296 -9.75 18.03 -1.76
N THR A 297 -10.02 19.17 -2.37
CA THR A 297 -10.73 20.28 -1.72
C THR A 297 -11.88 20.87 -2.55
N ASP A 298 -11.82 20.75 -3.89
CA ASP A 298 -12.80 21.30 -4.81
C ASP A 298 -13.37 20.22 -5.72
N PRO A 299 -14.67 19.85 -5.55
CA PRO A 299 -15.30 18.78 -6.33
C PRO A 299 -15.41 19.11 -7.82
N VAL A 300 -15.50 20.39 -8.19
CA VAL A 300 -15.62 20.82 -9.59
C VAL A 300 -14.29 20.60 -10.33
N ILE A 301 -13.19 21.05 -9.71
CA ILE A 301 -11.84 20.83 -10.27
C ILE A 301 -11.52 19.34 -10.36
N MET A 302 -11.91 18.55 -9.37
CA MET A 302 -11.70 17.10 -9.39
C MET A 302 -12.42 16.43 -10.56
N MET A 303 -13.69 16.77 -10.79
CA MET A 303 -14.47 16.23 -11.94
C MET A 303 -13.83 16.59 -13.27
N ALA A 304 -13.45 17.86 -13.46
CA ALA A 304 -12.78 18.34 -14.68
C ALA A 304 -11.42 17.68 -14.92
N ALA A 305 -10.66 17.43 -13.85
CA ALA A 305 -9.35 16.76 -13.92
C ALA A 305 -9.42 15.27 -14.31
N GLY A 306 -10.60 14.65 -14.25
CA GLY A 306 -10.79 13.23 -14.56
C GLY A 306 -10.71 12.30 -13.33
N ASN A 307 -10.96 12.86 -12.13
CA ASN A 307 -11.25 12.07 -10.93
C ASN A 307 -12.76 11.76 -10.96
N ASP A 308 -13.10 10.48 -11.18
CA ASP A 308 -14.45 10.09 -11.56
C ASP A 308 -15.39 9.87 -10.37
N LEU A 309 -14.85 9.50 -9.19
CA LEU A 309 -15.62 9.19 -7.98
C LEU A 309 -14.98 9.83 -6.73
N LEU A 310 -15.77 10.60 -5.97
CA LEU A 310 -15.34 11.22 -4.72
C LEU A 310 -15.68 10.32 -3.53
N MET A 311 -14.67 9.89 -2.75
CA MET A 311 -14.84 8.98 -1.61
C MET A 311 -14.29 9.56 -0.28
N PRO A 312 -14.94 9.32 0.88
CA PRO A 312 -16.37 9.11 0.98
C PRO A 312 -17.06 10.43 0.62
N GLY A 313 -18.06 10.38 -0.21
CA GLY A 313 -18.72 11.60 -0.64
C GLY A 313 -19.58 12.27 0.45
N ARG A 314 -19.96 13.51 0.19
CA ARG A 314 -20.92 14.29 0.97
C ARG A 314 -21.95 14.89 0.04
N ALA A 315 -23.22 14.95 0.47
CA ALA A 315 -24.33 15.48 -0.33
C ALA A 315 -24.07 16.90 -0.87
N GLU A 316 -23.36 17.74 -0.09
CA GLU A 316 -22.99 19.09 -0.48
C GLU A 316 -22.07 19.12 -1.72
N GLN A 317 -21.23 18.06 -1.89
CA GLN A 317 -20.37 17.95 -3.07
C GLN A 317 -21.22 17.68 -4.33
N ALA A 318 -22.22 16.81 -4.25
CA ALA A 318 -23.14 16.56 -5.36
C ALA A 318 -23.92 17.83 -5.74
N THR A 319 -24.43 18.58 -4.75
CA THR A 319 -25.10 19.87 -4.97
C THR A 319 -24.16 20.91 -5.61
N THR A 320 -22.88 20.93 -5.18
CA THR A 320 -21.85 21.83 -5.76
C THR A 320 -21.58 21.48 -7.22
N ILE A 321 -21.44 20.20 -7.54
CA ILE A 321 -21.25 19.70 -8.93
C ILE A 321 -22.45 20.05 -9.79
N LEU A 322 -23.67 19.76 -9.31
CA LEU A 322 -24.92 20.07 -10.01
C LEU A 322 -24.99 21.57 -10.36
N LYS A 323 -24.78 22.42 -9.37
CA LYS A 323 -24.77 23.87 -9.56
C LYS A 323 -23.67 24.33 -10.53
N ALA A 324 -22.48 23.75 -10.47
CA ALA A 324 -21.38 24.09 -11.36
C ALA A 324 -21.70 23.77 -12.83
N VAL A 325 -22.42 22.69 -13.10
CA VAL A 325 -22.90 22.38 -14.48
C VAL A 325 -23.96 23.40 -14.91
N GLN A 326 -24.92 23.72 -14.04
CA GLN A 326 -25.97 24.70 -14.34
C GLN A 326 -25.39 26.11 -14.61
N ASP A 327 -24.33 26.47 -13.87
CA ASP A 327 -23.61 27.75 -14.01
C ASP A 327 -22.60 27.75 -15.19
N GLY A 328 -22.42 26.64 -15.91
CA GLY A 328 -21.45 26.50 -17.01
C GLY A 328 -19.96 26.42 -16.57
N LYS A 329 -19.69 26.22 -15.27
CA LYS A 329 -18.31 26.07 -14.71
C LYS A 329 -17.72 24.68 -14.88
N LEU A 330 -18.58 23.67 -15.05
CA LEU A 330 -18.25 22.31 -15.41
C LEU A 330 -19.10 21.93 -16.63
N SER A 331 -18.51 21.34 -17.66
CA SER A 331 -19.32 20.87 -18.78
C SER A 331 -20.09 19.60 -18.40
N GLU A 332 -21.36 19.48 -18.84
CA GLU A 332 -22.11 18.25 -18.65
C GLU A 332 -21.45 17.04 -19.34
N ALA A 333 -20.69 17.29 -20.41
CA ALA A 333 -19.94 16.24 -21.11
C ALA A 333 -18.82 15.66 -20.23
N GLU A 334 -18.16 16.46 -19.40
CA GLU A 334 -17.14 15.98 -18.45
C GLU A 334 -17.78 15.13 -17.35
N LEU A 335 -18.89 15.58 -16.78
CA LEU A 335 -19.63 14.79 -15.79
C LEU A 335 -20.18 13.49 -16.39
N THR A 336 -20.74 13.54 -17.59
CA THR A 336 -21.24 12.37 -18.33
C THR A 336 -20.15 11.36 -18.56
N ARG A 337 -18.96 11.79 -19.00
CA ARG A 337 -17.80 10.93 -19.20
C ARG A 337 -17.34 10.22 -17.90
N ASN A 338 -17.35 10.92 -16.76
CA ASN A 338 -17.00 10.35 -15.47
C ASN A 338 -18.02 9.28 -15.04
N VAL A 339 -19.32 9.55 -15.24
CA VAL A 339 -20.41 8.58 -15.02
C VAL A 339 -20.25 7.34 -15.91
N GLU A 340 -19.99 7.52 -17.21
CA GLU A 340 -19.80 6.41 -18.15
C GLU A 340 -18.66 5.47 -17.69
N ARG A 341 -17.55 6.02 -17.19
CA ARG A 341 -16.41 5.22 -16.68
C ARG A 341 -16.82 4.37 -15.48
N ILE A 342 -17.54 4.95 -14.52
CA ILE A 342 -18.04 4.21 -13.35
C ILE A 342 -18.97 3.08 -13.81
N LEU A 343 -19.95 3.35 -14.69
CA LEU A 343 -20.89 2.35 -15.13
C LEU A 343 -20.24 1.24 -15.97
N ASN A 344 -19.23 1.55 -16.79
CA ASN A 344 -18.46 0.56 -17.55
C ASN A 344 -17.71 -0.44 -16.66
N VAL A 345 -17.28 -0.03 -15.47
CA VAL A 345 -16.70 -0.95 -14.48
C VAL A 345 -17.81 -1.69 -13.72
N LEU A 346 -18.88 -0.99 -13.33
CA LEU A 346 -19.98 -1.57 -12.55
C LEU A 346 -20.63 -2.79 -13.27
N VAL A 347 -20.83 -2.72 -14.58
CA VAL A 347 -21.41 -3.85 -15.35
C VAL A 347 -20.55 -5.11 -15.36
N GLN A 348 -19.28 -5.00 -14.98
CA GLN A 348 -18.36 -6.13 -14.89
C GLN A 348 -18.50 -6.89 -13.58
N THR A 349 -19.06 -6.27 -12.54
CA THR A 349 -19.09 -6.85 -11.18
C THR A 349 -19.95 -8.12 -11.12
N PRO A 350 -19.60 -9.09 -10.27
CA PRO A 350 -20.41 -10.29 -10.05
C PRO A 350 -21.81 -9.97 -9.55
N ARG A 351 -21.93 -8.98 -8.67
CA ARG A 351 -23.20 -8.50 -8.13
C ARG A 351 -24.13 -8.03 -9.24
N PHE A 352 -23.62 -7.25 -10.19
CA PHE A 352 -24.41 -6.79 -11.34
C PHE A 352 -24.87 -7.96 -12.21
N LYS A 353 -24.06 -9.02 -12.33
CA LYS A 353 -24.39 -10.26 -13.04
C LYS A 353 -25.29 -11.21 -12.23
N GLY A 354 -25.81 -10.77 -11.08
CA GLY A 354 -26.77 -11.53 -10.26
C GLY A 354 -26.12 -12.54 -9.30
N TYR A 355 -24.79 -12.50 -9.11
CA TYR A 355 -24.12 -13.34 -8.14
C TYR A 355 -24.58 -13.01 -6.70
N LYS A 356 -24.83 -14.07 -5.92
CA LYS A 356 -25.21 -13.96 -4.50
C LYS A 356 -24.03 -14.40 -3.63
N PRO A 357 -23.53 -13.52 -2.74
CA PRO A 357 -22.42 -13.86 -1.86
C PRO A 357 -22.73 -15.07 -0.97
N SER A 358 -21.75 -15.97 -0.87
CA SER A 358 -21.87 -17.18 -0.04
C SER A 358 -21.65 -16.91 1.46
N ASN A 359 -20.91 -15.87 1.80
CA ASN A 359 -20.34 -15.57 3.14
C ASN A 359 -19.51 -16.73 3.72
N LYS A 360 -18.94 -17.59 2.88
CA LYS A 360 -18.19 -18.78 3.27
C LYS A 360 -16.94 -18.94 2.40
N PRO A 361 -15.92 -18.07 2.57
CA PRO A 361 -14.62 -18.29 1.91
C PRO A 361 -13.90 -19.51 2.51
N ASP A 362 -12.97 -20.09 1.76
CA ASP A 362 -12.10 -21.17 2.24
C ASP A 362 -10.90 -20.60 3.03
N LEU A 363 -11.17 -20.04 4.23
CA LEU A 363 -10.14 -19.46 5.10
C LEU A 363 -9.03 -20.47 5.46
N LYS A 364 -9.33 -21.77 5.46
CA LYS A 364 -8.34 -22.81 5.78
C LYS A 364 -7.31 -22.95 4.65
N ALA A 365 -7.76 -23.02 3.40
CA ALA A 365 -6.84 -23.04 2.25
C ALA A 365 -6.05 -21.74 2.15
N HIS A 366 -6.70 -20.58 2.43
CA HIS A 366 -6.03 -19.28 2.39
C HIS A 366 -4.97 -19.16 3.49
N ALA A 367 -5.19 -19.68 4.70
CA ALA A 367 -4.19 -19.69 5.77
C ALA A 367 -2.94 -20.53 5.37
N VAL A 368 -3.12 -21.65 4.67
CA VAL A 368 -2.00 -22.44 4.14
C VAL A 368 -1.18 -21.63 3.14
N LEU A 369 -1.83 -20.90 2.23
CA LEU A 369 -1.17 -20.02 1.27
C LEU A 369 -0.48 -18.83 1.96
N ALA A 370 -1.12 -18.22 2.98
CA ALA A 370 -0.51 -17.16 3.77
C ALA A 370 0.78 -17.62 4.45
N ARG A 371 0.79 -18.84 5.03
CA ARG A 371 1.99 -19.47 5.61
C ARG A 371 3.08 -19.69 4.57
N GLU A 372 2.74 -20.22 3.39
CA GLU A 372 3.69 -20.41 2.28
C GLU A 372 4.32 -19.08 1.87
N ALA A 373 3.48 -18.06 1.60
CA ALA A 373 3.96 -16.76 1.16
C ALA A 373 4.83 -16.06 2.22
N ALA A 374 4.48 -16.22 3.50
CA ALA A 374 5.28 -15.71 4.61
C ALA A 374 6.66 -16.35 4.65
N ALA A 375 6.73 -17.69 4.61
CA ALA A 375 8.00 -18.41 4.68
C ALA A 375 8.91 -18.13 3.47
N GLU A 376 8.34 -18.01 2.26
CA GLU A 376 9.09 -17.70 1.02
C GLU A 376 9.64 -16.28 0.97
N GLY A 377 9.02 -15.34 1.70
CA GLY A 377 9.43 -13.92 1.72
C GLY A 377 10.35 -13.55 2.89
N MET A 378 10.55 -14.43 3.88
CA MET A 378 11.52 -14.20 4.96
C MET A 378 12.94 -14.14 4.42
N VAL A 379 13.75 -13.19 4.93
CA VAL A 379 15.11 -12.97 4.44
C VAL A 379 16.13 -13.33 5.50
N LEU A 380 16.98 -14.30 5.20
CA LEU A 380 18.10 -14.66 6.06
C LEU A 380 19.25 -13.66 5.88
N LEU A 381 19.44 -12.75 6.86
CA LEU A 381 20.43 -11.68 6.79
C LEU A 381 21.83 -12.10 7.29
N LYS A 382 21.90 -13.05 8.21
CA LYS A 382 23.15 -13.57 8.78
C LYS A 382 22.96 -15.04 9.16
N ASN A 383 23.99 -15.88 8.96
CA ASN A 383 23.99 -17.28 9.39
C ASN A 383 25.42 -17.79 9.64
N THR A 384 26.05 -17.33 10.70
CA THR A 384 27.44 -17.68 11.07
C THR A 384 27.50 -19.06 11.70
N GLY A 385 28.43 -19.88 11.24
CA GLY A 385 28.62 -21.22 11.76
C GLY A 385 27.41 -22.16 11.60
N ALA A 386 26.62 -21.94 10.53
CA ALA A 386 25.38 -22.66 10.24
C ALA A 386 24.46 -22.78 11.47
N ALA A 387 24.18 -21.63 12.13
CA ALA A 387 23.29 -21.55 13.28
C ALA A 387 21.85 -21.94 12.92
N LEU A 388 21.48 -21.75 11.66
CA LEU A 388 20.25 -22.23 11.01
C LEU A 388 20.60 -23.14 9.82
N PRO A 389 19.78 -24.16 9.48
CA PRO A 389 18.56 -24.55 10.19
C PRO A 389 18.83 -25.23 11.52
N LEU A 390 17.86 -25.16 12.43
CA LEU A 390 17.90 -25.86 13.72
C LEU A 390 17.74 -27.37 13.53
N ALA A 391 18.46 -28.17 14.35
CA ALA A 391 18.18 -29.58 14.44
C ALA A 391 16.77 -29.84 15.03
N ALA A 392 16.23 -31.02 14.77
CA ALA A 392 14.95 -31.43 15.35
C ALA A 392 15.01 -31.59 16.88
N ALA A 393 13.87 -31.39 17.54
CA ALA A 393 13.65 -31.70 18.96
C ALA A 393 14.57 -30.93 19.95
N LEU A 394 15.10 -29.77 19.57
CA LEU A 394 15.87 -28.91 20.46
C LEU A 394 14.98 -28.28 21.53
N LYS A 395 15.60 -27.97 22.68
CA LYS A 395 15.04 -27.05 23.68
C LYS A 395 15.40 -25.62 23.31
N VAL A 396 14.38 -24.78 23.11
CA VAL A 396 14.49 -23.39 22.66
C VAL A 396 14.18 -22.44 23.81
N ALA A 397 14.97 -21.42 24.02
CA ALA A 397 14.66 -20.32 24.91
C ALA A 397 14.15 -19.12 24.10
N PRO A 398 12.82 -18.85 24.05
CA PRO A 398 12.25 -17.76 23.31
C PRO A 398 12.24 -16.47 24.14
N PHE A 399 13.07 -15.51 23.78
CA PHE A 399 13.16 -14.17 24.37
C PHE A 399 12.48 -13.14 23.45
N GLY A 400 12.15 -11.99 24.03
CA GLY A 400 11.54 -10.86 23.34
C GLY A 400 10.02 -10.90 23.34
N ASN A 401 9.39 -9.76 23.62
CA ASN A 401 7.93 -9.63 23.70
C ASN A 401 7.23 -10.19 22.45
N SER A 402 7.79 -9.94 21.25
CA SER A 402 7.21 -10.41 19.99
C SER A 402 7.31 -11.90 19.75
N SER A 403 8.01 -12.66 20.58
CA SER A 403 7.94 -14.14 20.58
C SER A 403 6.57 -14.66 21.05
N TYR A 404 5.85 -13.86 21.85
CA TYR A 404 4.55 -14.17 22.46
C TYR A 404 3.41 -13.35 21.87
N GLU A 405 3.70 -12.11 21.46
CA GLU A 405 2.77 -11.14 20.89
C GLU A 405 3.27 -10.74 19.51
N SER A 406 3.09 -11.62 18.53
CA SER A 406 3.56 -11.39 17.17
C SER A 406 2.80 -10.24 16.50
N ILE A 407 3.52 -9.43 15.72
CA ILE A 407 2.96 -8.37 14.90
C ILE A 407 2.61 -8.98 13.52
N THR A 408 1.34 -9.25 13.30
CA THR A 408 0.84 -9.91 12.07
C THR A 408 0.82 -8.98 10.87
N GLY A 409 0.49 -7.68 11.09
CA GLY A 409 0.35 -6.67 10.06
C GLY A 409 0.49 -5.25 10.59
N GLY A 410 0.40 -4.27 9.70
CA GLY A 410 0.40 -2.85 10.07
C GLY A 410 -0.98 -2.35 10.49
N THR A 411 -1.04 -1.14 11.07
CA THR A 411 -2.27 -0.52 11.54
C THR A 411 -2.95 0.35 10.47
N GLY A 412 -4.22 0.70 10.68
CA GLY A 412 -5.01 1.54 9.78
C GLY A 412 -5.80 0.71 8.76
N SER A 413 -5.85 1.14 7.50
CA SER A 413 -6.56 0.43 6.43
C SER A 413 -5.94 -0.94 6.08
N GLY A 414 -4.69 -1.18 6.50
CA GLY A 414 -3.98 -2.45 6.33
C GLY A 414 -4.26 -3.51 7.38
N ASP A 415 -5.04 -3.19 8.41
CA ASP A 415 -5.43 -4.12 9.47
C ASP A 415 -6.53 -5.08 8.98
N VAL A 416 -6.46 -6.35 9.35
CA VAL A 416 -7.42 -7.41 8.95
C VAL A 416 -8.08 -8.00 10.20
N ASN A 417 -9.33 -8.41 10.11
CA ASN A 417 -10.04 -9.11 11.18
C ASN A 417 -9.90 -10.63 10.96
N GLU A 418 -8.77 -11.20 11.36
CA GLU A 418 -8.50 -12.63 11.28
C GLU A 418 -9.14 -13.42 12.43
N ALA A 419 -9.41 -14.70 12.16
CA ALA A 419 -10.02 -15.58 13.18
C ALA A 419 -9.03 -15.95 14.30
N TYR A 420 -7.76 -15.97 14.00
CA TYR A 420 -6.66 -16.29 14.91
C TYR A 420 -5.33 -15.77 14.37
N SER A 421 -4.36 -15.65 15.23
CA SER A 421 -2.95 -15.52 14.88
C SER A 421 -2.12 -16.52 15.70
N VAL A 422 -1.01 -17.00 15.13
CA VAL A 422 -0.12 -17.94 15.81
C VAL A 422 1.18 -17.24 16.15
N SER A 423 1.49 -17.14 17.43
CA SER A 423 2.77 -16.60 17.93
C SER A 423 3.93 -17.59 17.68
N LEU A 424 5.17 -17.08 17.77
CA LEU A 424 6.35 -17.96 17.70
C LEU A 424 6.31 -18.99 18.84
N PHE A 425 5.98 -18.57 20.07
CA PHE A 425 5.91 -19.46 21.23
C PHE A 425 4.97 -20.65 20.99
N GLU A 426 3.76 -20.38 20.49
CA GLU A 426 2.77 -21.44 20.18
C GLU A 426 3.26 -22.37 19.06
N ALA A 427 3.88 -21.79 18.03
CA ALA A 427 4.36 -22.55 16.88
C ALA A 427 5.57 -23.46 17.18
N LEU A 428 6.38 -23.17 18.19
CA LEU A 428 7.51 -24.01 18.58
C LEU A 428 7.05 -25.44 18.90
N ALA A 429 5.97 -25.57 19.67
CA ALA A 429 5.39 -26.89 19.99
C ALA A 429 4.89 -27.62 18.74
N ASN A 430 4.24 -26.91 17.80
CA ASN A 430 3.77 -27.45 16.53
C ASN A 430 4.93 -27.97 15.65
N GLY A 431 6.11 -27.36 15.77
CA GLY A 431 7.35 -27.75 15.10
C GLY A 431 8.17 -28.80 15.81
N GLY A 432 7.72 -29.34 16.94
CA GLY A 432 8.41 -30.37 17.72
C GLY A 432 9.56 -29.81 18.58
N TYR A 433 9.57 -28.50 18.88
CA TYR A 433 10.53 -27.85 19.75
C TYR A 433 9.95 -27.68 21.17
N ALA A 434 10.75 -27.94 22.20
CA ALA A 434 10.36 -27.69 23.58
C ALA A 434 10.77 -26.26 24.00
N ALA A 435 9.82 -25.40 24.36
CA ALA A 435 10.14 -24.08 24.88
C ALA A 435 10.67 -24.15 26.32
N ASN A 436 11.60 -23.27 26.69
CA ASN A 436 12.06 -23.12 28.06
C ASN A 436 10.95 -22.54 28.94
N GLU A 437 10.47 -23.32 29.91
CA GLU A 437 9.31 -22.98 30.75
C GLU A 437 9.54 -21.74 31.64
N GLU A 438 10.76 -21.58 32.20
CA GLU A 438 11.08 -20.43 33.03
C GLU A 438 11.00 -19.11 32.25
N VAL A 439 11.67 -19.05 31.10
CA VAL A 439 11.65 -17.86 30.22
C VAL A 439 10.22 -17.58 29.77
N SER A 440 9.52 -18.61 29.29
CA SER A 440 8.16 -18.47 28.77
C SER A 440 7.16 -18.04 29.85
N GLY A 441 7.29 -18.57 31.05
CA GLY A 441 6.44 -18.18 32.19
C GLY A 441 6.62 -16.72 32.56
N LEU A 442 7.86 -16.23 32.64
CA LEU A 442 8.17 -14.84 32.96
C LEU A 442 7.67 -13.86 31.91
N TYR A 443 7.89 -14.14 30.62
CA TYR A 443 7.40 -13.27 29.54
C TYR A 443 5.85 -13.21 29.52
N ARG A 444 5.15 -14.33 29.65
CA ARG A 444 3.69 -14.35 29.69
C ARG A 444 3.15 -13.54 30.87
N GLN A 445 3.73 -13.73 32.07
CA GLN A 445 3.35 -12.98 33.27
C GLN A 445 3.60 -11.47 33.09
N TYR A 446 4.76 -11.11 32.54
CA TYR A 446 5.13 -9.72 32.25
C TYR A 446 4.13 -9.05 31.29
N LEU A 447 3.85 -9.71 30.15
CA LEU A 447 2.95 -9.18 29.13
C LEU A 447 1.51 -9.06 29.62
N GLU A 448 1.00 -10.03 30.37
CA GLU A 448 -0.33 -9.98 30.99
C GLU A 448 -0.44 -8.78 31.95
N ALA A 449 0.54 -8.60 32.82
CA ALA A 449 0.58 -7.48 33.76
C ALA A 449 0.72 -6.12 33.04
N ALA A 450 1.48 -6.05 31.95
CA ALA A 450 1.66 -4.84 31.16
C ALA A 450 0.40 -4.47 30.37
N LYS A 451 -0.27 -5.46 29.74
CA LYS A 451 -1.55 -5.27 29.05
C LYS A 451 -2.66 -4.75 29.95
N ALA A 452 -2.73 -5.26 31.17
CA ALA A 452 -3.72 -4.80 32.17
C ALA A 452 -3.55 -3.31 32.50
N LYS A 453 -2.36 -2.74 32.33
CA LYS A 453 -2.05 -1.32 32.58
C LYS A 453 -2.18 -0.44 31.34
N GLN A 454 -2.32 -1.03 30.14
CA GLN A 454 -2.43 -0.25 28.92
C GLN A 454 -3.76 0.52 28.85
N PRO A 455 -3.77 1.75 28.33
CA PRO A 455 -5.02 2.48 28.12
C PRO A 455 -5.93 1.71 27.16
N PRO A 456 -7.27 1.87 27.26
CA PRO A 456 -8.20 1.31 26.28
C PRO A 456 -7.81 1.75 24.86
N ALA A 457 -8.06 0.90 23.88
CA ALA A 457 -7.82 1.24 22.49
C ALA A 457 -8.61 2.50 22.10
N GLN A 458 -7.95 3.52 21.61
CA GLN A 458 -8.58 4.78 21.17
C GLN A 458 -9.15 4.65 19.76
N GLY A 459 -10.16 3.80 19.56
CA GLY A 459 -10.77 3.51 18.27
C GLY A 459 -9.94 2.54 17.41
N MET A 460 -10.51 2.09 16.31
CA MET A 460 -9.92 1.09 15.42
C MET A 460 -8.67 1.56 14.64
N MET A 461 -8.33 2.85 14.72
CA MET A 461 -7.29 3.48 13.88
C MET A 461 -6.03 3.91 14.63
N ARG A 462 -5.91 3.65 15.94
CA ARG A 462 -4.70 3.97 16.68
C ARG A 462 -4.17 2.73 17.38
N ALA A 463 -2.97 2.33 16.99
CA ALA A 463 -2.22 1.31 17.73
C ALA A 463 -2.06 1.72 19.19
N ARG A 464 -2.17 0.76 20.11
CA ARG A 464 -1.77 0.99 21.50
C ARG A 464 -0.27 1.27 21.54
N PRO A 465 0.23 2.07 22.51
CA PRO A 465 1.66 2.20 22.71
C PRO A 465 2.31 0.81 22.86
N PRO A 466 3.50 0.60 22.28
CA PRO A 466 4.18 -0.69 22.43
C PRO A 466 4.49 -0.94 23.91
N ILE A 467 4.38 -2.20 24.32
CA ILE A 467 4.84 -2.63 25.64
C ILE A 467 6.37 -2.61 25.62
N PRO A 468 7.04 -1.89 26.56
CA PRO A 468 8.50 -1.89 26.65
C PRO A 468 9.04 -3.32 26.70
N GLU A 469 10.25 -3.54 26.17
CA GLU A 469 10.87 -4.87 26.21
C GLU A 469 11.16 -5.26 27.67
N MET A 470 10.91 -6.52 28.03
CA MET A 470 11.19 -7.05 29.36
C MET A 470 12.71 -7.08 29.62
N THR A 471 13.15 -6.50 30.73
CA THR A 471 14.56 -6.59 31.15
C THR A 471 14.91 -8.02 31.51
N VAL A 472 15.97 -8.55 30.90
CA VAL A 472 16.50 -9.90 31.17
C VAL A 472 17.82 -9.80 31.92
N GLU A 473 17.78 -10.23 33.20
CA GLU A 473 18.97 -10.29 34.03
C GLU A 473 19.95 -11.39 33.57
N ALA A 474 21.25 -11.15 33.72
CA ALA A 474 22.31 -12.09 33.35
C ALA A 474 22.14 -13.48 34.03
N ALA A 475 21.59 -13.50 35.23
CA ALA A 475 21.28 -14.74 35.97
C ALA A 475 20.21 -15.56 35.26
N LEU A 476 19.13 -14.93 34.73
CA LEU A 476 18.09 -15.61 33.97
C LEU A 476 18.65 -16.14 32.64
N ALA A 477 19.38 -15.32 31.88
CA ALA A 477 20.02 -15.75 30.64
C ALA A 477 20.98 -16.93 30.86
N SER A 478 21.75 -16.92 31.96
CA SER A 478 22.64 -18.04 32.31
C SER A 478 21.90 -19.34 32.64
N ARG A 479 20.77 -19.29 33.39
CA ARG A 479 19.94 -20.47 33.65
C ARG A 479 19.28 -20.98 32.37
N ALA A 480 18.75 -20.07 31.55
CA ALA A 480 18.17 -20.43 30.24
C ALA A 480 19.20 -21.13 29.34
N ALA A 481 20.42 -20.57 29.25
CA ALA A 481 21.51 -21.17 28.48
C ALA A 481 22.00 -22.54 29.03
N SER A 482 21.80 -22.83 30.34
CA SER A 482 22.02 -24.14 30.91
C SER A 482 20.95 -25.15 30.52
N ALA A 483 19.67 -24.70 30.43
CA ALA A 483 18.49 -25.55 30.27
C ALA A 483 18.02 -25.69 28.83
N ALA A 484 18.43 -24.81 27.91
CA ALA A 484 18.04 -24.79 26.49
C ALA A 484 19.25 -24.97 25.58
N ASP A 485 19.03 -25.40 24.33
CA ASP A 485 20.05 -25.65 23.33
C ASP A 485 20.35 -24.44 22.46
N VAL A 486 19.37 -23.58 22.27
CA VAL A 486 19.44 -22.37 21.43
C VAL A 486 18.55 -21.25 21.98
N ALA A 487 18.97 -20.00 21.81
CA ALA A 487 18.13 -18.82 22.07
C ALA A 487 17.52 -18.28 20.77
N LEU A 488 16.21 -17.95 20.80
CA LEU A 488 15.54 -17.11 19.81
C LEU A 488 15.18 -15.79 20.47
N ILE A 489 15.54 -14.67 19.85
CA ILE A 489 15.29 -13.31 20.35
C ILE A 489 14.45 -12.59 19.32
N THR A 490 13.15 -12.35 19.58
CA THR A 490 12.26 -11.69 18.62
C THR A 490 12.09 -10.22 18.97
N LEU A 491 12.53 -9.35 18.07
CA LEU A 491 12.35 -7.90 18.16
C LEU A 491 11.18 -7.46 17.29
N GLY A 492 10.27 -6.65 17.86
CA GLY A 492 9.08 -6.18 17.18
C GLY A 492 9.08 -4.68 16.90
N ARG A 493 8.63 -4.28 15.71
CA ARG A 493 8.29 -2.88 15.38
C ARG A 493 7.00 -2.85 14.58
N ASN A 494 6.01 -2.15 15.12
CA ASN A 494 4.79 -1.88 14.36
C ASN A 494 5.03 -0.70 13.39
N SER A 495 4.18 -0.62 12.38
CA SER A 495 4.14 0.46 11.41
C SER A 495 2.70 0.65 10.97
N GLY A 496 2.32 1.80 10.46
CA GLY A 496 0.93 2.00 10.11
C GLY A 496 0.59 3.34 9.49
N GLU A 497 -0.65 3.46 9.13
CA GLU A 497 -1.27 4.66 8.63
C GLU A 497 -1.40 5.73 9.72
N PHE A 498 -1.42 6.99 9.35
CA PHE A 498 -1.59 8.22 10.13
C PHE A 498 -0.35 8.77 10.86
N ALA A 499 0.75 8.04 10.90
CA ALA A 499 1.99 8.54 11.50
C ALA A 499 3.22 7.95 10.81
N ASP A 500 4.22 8.80 10.58
CA ASP A 500 5.55 8.34 10.22
C ASP A 500 6.31 7.85 11.44
N ARG A 501 7.22 6.93 11.21
CA ARG A 501 8.21 6.44 12.17
C ARG A 501 9.27 7.52 12.44
N GLN A 502 10.07 7.34 13.45
CA GLN A 502 11.07 8.31 13.88
C GLN A 502 12.47 7.69 14.00
N ALA A 503 13.50 8.50 13.72
CA ALA A 503 14.91 8.11 13.91
C ALA A 503 15.32 8.20 15.40
N VAL A 504 14.60 7.46 16.28
CA VAL A 504 14.80 7.45 17.73
C VAL A 504 14.90 6.03 18.28
N GLU A 505 15.36 5.90 19.53
CA GLU A 505 15.33 4.64 20.26
C GLU A 505 13.90 4.11 20.45
N GLY A 506 13.71 2.81 20.27
CA GLY A 506 12.42 2.13 20.31
C GLY A 506 11.65 2.18 18.99
N ASP A 507 12.15 2.90 17.97
CA ASP A 507 11.60 2.88 16.62
C ASP A 507 12.68 2.49 15.59
N PHE A 508 13.37 3.44 14.95
CA PHE A 508 14.45 3.09 14.01
C PHE A 508 15.68 2.49 14.69
N TYR A 509 16.04 3.00 15.85
CA TYR A 509 17.12 2.46 16.69
C TYR A 509 16.56 1.55 17.78
N LEU A 510 17.34 0.54 18.19
CA LEU A 510 17.02 -0.27 19.37
C LEU A 510 17.11 0.54 20.64
N THR A 511 16.20 0.27 21.59
CA THR A 511 16.32 0.77 22.96
C THR A 511 17.54 0.18 23.67
N PRO A 512 18.06 0.79 24.76
CA PRO A 512 19.08 0.17 25.59
C PRO A 512 18.69 -1.24 26.08
N ALA A 513 17.44 -1.42 26.50
CA ALA A 513 16.92 -2.73 26.97
C ALA A 513 16.99 -3.82 25.88
N GLU A 514 16.66 -3.48 24.63
CA GLU A 514 16.75 -4.43 23.50
C GLU A 514 18.22 -4.76 23.14
N LYS A 515 19.11 -3.76 23.17
CA LYS A 515 20.56 -3.99 22.96
C LYS A 515 21.12 -4.88 24.07
N ASP A 516 20.76 -4.62 25.31
CA ASP A 516 21.15 -5.42 26.47
C ASP A 516 20.59 -6.84 26.39
N LEU A 517 19.33 -7.00 25.97
CA LEU A 517 18.71 -8.30 25.72
C LEU A 517 19.53 -9.13 24.74
N ILE A 518 19.86 -8.58 23.57
CA ILE A 518 20.65 -9.28 22.56
C ILE A 518 22.01 -9.67 23.16
N LYS A 519 22.69 -8.71 23.82
CA LYS A 519 24.02 -8.91 24.39
C LYS A 519 24.02 -9.96 25.48
N VAL A 520 23.19 -9.81 26.50
CA VAL A 520 23.17 -10.68 27.69
C VAL A 520 22.82 -12.11 27.31
N VAL A 521 21.82 -12.27 26.42
CA VAL A 521 21.41 -13.61 25.97
C VAL A 521 22.51 -14.23 25.07
N SER A 522 23.06 -13.48 24.12
CA SER A 522 24.13 -13.99 23.25
C SER A 522 25.36 -14.39 24.06
N ASP A 523 25.83 -13.57 24.98
CA ASP A 523 27.00 -13.87 25.84
C ASP A 523 26.77 -15.14 26.69
N ALA A 524 25.56 -15.30 27.27
CA ALA A 524 25.22 -16.45 28.09
C ALA A 524 25.22 -17.76 27.27
N PHE A 525 24.66 -17.75 26.06
CA PHE A 525 24.62 -18.93 25.19
C PHE A 525 26.01 -19.22 24.60
N HIS A 526 26.75 -18.22 24.13
CA HIS A 526 28.10 -18.38 23.61
C HIS A 526 29.06 -18.91 24.64
N SER A 527 28.94 -18.49 25.92
CA SER A 527 29.77 -19.04 27.01
C SER A 527 29.66 -20.55 27.18
N ARG A 528 28.60 -21.16 26.59
CA ARG A 528 28.35 -22.62 26.60
C ARG A 528 28.49 -23.24 25.20
N GLY A 529 29.05 -22.52 24.23
CA GLY A 529 29.17 -22.99 22.85
C GLY A 529 27.84 -23.15 22.13
N LYS A 530 26.76 -22.53 22.63
CA LYS A 530 25.39 -22.54 22.06
C LYS A 530 25.13 -21.29 21.21
N LYS A 531 24.07 -21.32 20.41
CA LYS A 531 23.76 -20.29 19.46
C LYS A 531 22.66 -19.33 19.93
N ALA A 532 22.74 -18.06 19.49
CA ALA A 532 21.71 -17.05 19.67
C ALA A 532 21.26 -16.51 18.29
N ILE A 533 19.97 -16.48 18.04
CA ILE A 533 19.35 -16.12 16.77
C ILE A 533 18.38 -14.95 16.99
N VAL A 534 18.51 -13.88 16.22
CA VAL A 534 17.59 -12.75 16.25
C VAL A 534 16.57 -12.87 15.12
N LEU A 535 15.29 -12.70 15.46
CA LEU A 535 14.15 -12.65 14.54
C LEU A 535 13.62 -11.20 14.51
N LEU A 536 13.50 -10.62 13.32
CA LEU A 536 13.03 -9.25 13.15
C LEU A 536 11.57 -9.24 12.66
N ASN A 537 10.61 -9.07 13.58
CA ASN A 537 9.18 -8.94 13.28
C ASN A 537 8.81 -7.46 13.17
N ILE A 538 9.15 -6.85 12.04
CA ILE A 538 9.14 -5.40 11.83
C ILE A 538 8.34 -4.99 10.60
N GLY A 539 7.63 -3.84 10.68
CA GLY A 539 6.86 -3.26 9.58
C GLY A 539 7.66 -2.28 8.69
N GLY A 540 8.92 -2.05 8.99
CA GLY A 540 9.82 -1.19 8.23
C GLY A 540 11.27 -1.34 8.69
N VAL A 541 12.20 -0.82 7.89
CA VAL A 541 13.65 -0.93 8.13
C VAL A 541 14.04 -0.32 9.49
N ILE A 542 14.94 -0.99 10.20
CA ILE A 542 15.58 -0.52 11.45
C ILE A 542 17.10 -0.52 11.32
N GLU A 543 17.78 0.20 12.21
CA GLU A 543 19.24 0.17 12.30
C GLU A 543 19.68 -1.22 12.80
N THR A 544 20.69 -1.79 12.15
CA THR A 544 21.21 -3.12 12.47
C THR A 544 22.72 -3.13 12.73
N GLU A 545 23.47 -2.13 12.28
CA GLU A 545 24.93 -2.14 12.31
C GLU A 545 25.50 -2.18 13.71
N SER A 546 24.86 -1.51 14.69
CA SER A 546 25.37 -1.41 16.07
C SER A 546 25.32 -2.74 16.84
N TRP A 547 24.52 -3.72 16.41
CA TRP A 547 24.27 -4.96 17.15
C TRP A 547 24.41 -6.26 16.31
N ARG A 548 24.34 -6.18 14.97
CA ARG A 548 24.28 -7.37 14.10
C ARG A 548 25.42 -8.35 14.24
N GLN A 549 26.54 -7.94 14.85
CA GLN A 549 27.67 -8.84 15.05
C GLN A 549 27.45 -9.84 16.20
N GLN A 550 26.60 -9.49 17.16
CA GLN A 550 26.41 -10.27 18.39
C GLN A 550 25.70 -11.63 18.15
N PRO A 551 24.51 -11.70 17.51
CA PRO A 551 23.86 -12.99 17.28
C PRO A 551 24.56 -13.80 16.19
N ASP A 552 24.42 -15.14 16.22
CA ASP A 552 24.93 -16.03 15.18
C ASP A 552 24.11 -15.97 13.88
N ALA A 553 22.80 -15.81 13.98
CA ALA A 553 21.93 -15.64 12.82
C ALA A 553 20.93 -14.50 13.03
N ILE A 554 20.52 -13.91 11.92
CA ILE A 554 19.46 -12.87 11.85
C ILE A 554 18.50 -13.26 10.74
N LEU A 555 17.24 -13.46 11.09
CA LEU A 555 16.16 -13.72 10.15
C LEU A 555 15.17 -12.55 10.19
N LEU A 556 15.02 -11.86 9.06
CA LEU A 556 13.99 -10.83 8.88
C LEU A 556 12.70 -11.51 8.48
N VAL A 557 11.72 -11.41 9.34
CA VAL A 557 10.40 -12.03 9.13
C VAL A 557 9.33 -11.03 8.67
N TRP A 558 9.62 -9.74 8.69
CA TRP A 558 8.66 -8.65 8.41
C TRP A 558 7.38 -8.81 9.27
N GLN A 559 6.19 -8.64 8.68
CA GLN A 559 4.88 -8.87 9.28
C GLN A 559 4.16 -9.96 8.48
N PRO A 560 4.18 -11.22 8.96
CA PRO A 560 3.87 -12.40 8.16
C PRO A 560 2.37 -12.78 8.09
N GLY A 561 1.47 -11.98 8.66
CA GLY A 561 0.05 -12.33 8.72
C GLY A 561 -0.28 -13.33 9.85
N GLN A 562 -1.45 -13.96 9.77
CA GLN A 562 -1.99 -14.81 10.86
C GLN A 562 -1.14 -16.05 11.18
N GLU A 563 -0.37 -16.55 10.20
CA GLU A 563 0.46 -17.75 10.36
C GLU A 563 1.92 -17.43 10.76
N THR A 564 2.16 -16.28 11.41
CA THR A 564 3.50 -15.76 11.76
C THR A 564 4.41 -16.83 12.39
N GLY A 565 4.00 -17.42 13.48
CA GLY A 565 4.84 -18.39 14.20
C GLY A 565 5.10 -19.66 13.40
N ASN A 566 4.06 -20.21 12.75
CA ASN A 566 4.19 -21.42 11.94
C ASN A 566 5.14 -21.22 10.75
N SER A 567 5.06 -20.07 10.06
CA SER A 567 5.95 -19.74 8.94
C SER A 567 7.41 -19.53 9.40
N ILE A 568 7.62 -18.90 10.57
CA ILE A 568 8.97 -18.78 11.16
C ILE A 568 9.54 -20.16 11.45
N VAL A 569 8.76 -21.05 12.07
CA VAL A 569 9.20 -22.40 12.41
C VAL A 569 9.52 -23.22 11.15
N ASP A 570 8.74 -23.08 10.06
CA ASP A 570 9.05 -23.74 8.78
C ASP A 570 10.43 -23.32 8.24
N VAL A 571 10.81 -22.05 8.40
CA VAL A 571 12.11 -21.55 7.94
C VAL A 571 13.22 -21.98 8.90
N ILE A 572 13.10 -21.72 10.21
CA ILE A 572 14.20 -22.04 11.15
C ILE A 572 14.47 -23.54 11.29
N SER A 573 13.49 -24.40 11.03
CA SER A 573 13.66 -25.86 11.00
C SER A 573 14.27 -26.38 9.71
N GLY A 574 14.39 -25.56 8.67
CA GLY A 574 14.84 -25.98 7.34
C GLY A 574 13.79 -26.73 6.53
N LYS A 575 12.53 -26.82 6.97
CA LYS A 575 11.41 -27.32 6.17
C LYS A 575 11.22 -26.46 4.92
N VAL A 576 11.39 -25.15 5.06
CA VAL A 576 11.49 -24.19 3.95
C VAL A 576 12.89 -23.59 3.97
N ASN A 577 13.62 -23.71 2.86
CA ASN A 577 14.90 -23.05 2.69
C ASN A 577 14.66 -21.59 2.36
N PRO A 578 15.20 -20.61 3.13
CA PRO A 578 15.01 -19.19 2.82
C PRO A 578 15.47 -18.84 1.40
N SER A 579 14.61 -18.17 0.68
CA SER A 579 14.83 -17.71 -0.70
C SER A 579 14.43 -16.25 -0.90
N GLY A 580 13.94 -15.62 0.17
CA GLY A 580 13.58 -14.21 0.19
C GLY A 580 14.79 -13.32 -0.02
N LYS A 581 14.58 -12.18 -0.72
CA LYS A 581 15.58 -11.15 -0.98
C LYS A 581 15.05 -9.78 -0.56
N LEU A 582 15.91 -8.93 -0.03
CA LEU A 582 15.51 -7.57 0.36
C LEU A 582 14.95 -6.79 -0.83
N ALA A 583 13.75 -6.28 -0.67
CA ALA A 583 13.13 -5.35 -1.62
C ALA A 583 13.44 -3.88 -1.27
N THR A 584 14.21 -3.63 -0.22
CA THR A 584 14.63 -2.32 0.26
C THR A 584 15.99 -2.41 0.96
N THR A 585 16.79 -1.35 0.85
CA THR A 585 18.13 -1.25 1.44
C THR A 585 18.05 -0.97 2.94
N PHE A 586 18.91 -1.63 3.73
CA PHE A 586 19.12 -1.31 5.15
C PHE A 586 20.36 -0.40 5.27
N PRO A 587 20.22 0.87 5.61
CA PRO A 587 21.36 1.76 5.77
C PRO A 587 22.16 1.44 7.04
N VAL A 588 23.41 1.86 7.11
CA VAL A 588 24.24 1.78 8.34
C VAL A 588 23.69 2.73 9.40
N ARG A 589 23.30 3.94 9.01
CA ARG A 589 22.69 4.97 9.87
C ARG A 589 21.62 5.69 9.07
N TYR A 590 20.73 6.38 9.79
CA TYR A 590 19.65 7.13 9.13
C TYR A 590 20.16 8.23 8.21
N GLU A 591 21.26 8.89 8.58
CA GLU A 591 21.88 9.98 7.80
C GLU A 591 22.44 9.51 6.45
N ASP A 592 22.67 8.21 6.27
CA ASP A 592 23.10 7.61 5.00
C ASP A 592 21.93 7.44 4.00
N VAL A 593 20.70 7.76 4.42
CA VAL A 593 19.53 7.78 3.53
C VAL A 593 19.46 9.12 2.80
N PRO A 594 19.38 9.15 1.46
CA PRO A 594 19.43 10.41 0.69
C PRO A 594 18.32 11.40 1.06
N SER A 595 17.19 10.92 1.51
CA SER A 595 16.04 11.73 1.94
C SER A 595 16.02 12.07 3.44
N SER A 596 17.05 11.71 4.21
CA SER A 596 17.08 11.90 5.68
C SER A 596 16.96 13.35 6.12
N LYS A 597 17.49 14.29 5.33
CA LYS A 597 17.52 15.71 5.65
C LYS A 597 16.19 16.44 5.41
N ASN A 598 15.31 15.90 4.58
CA ASN A 598 14.08 16.57 4.17
C ASN A 598 12.79 15.77 4.46
N PHE A 599 12.90 14.57 5.04
CA PHE A 599 11.75 13.79 5.47
C PHE A 599 11.31 14.16 6.90
N PRO A 600 10.00 14.27 7.20
CA PRO A 600 8.83 14.07 6.32
C PRO A 600 8.42 15.35 5.56
N GLY A 601 9.14 16.44 5.69
CA GLY A 601 8.85 17.76 5.15
C GLY A 601 8.68 18.81 6.26
N GLU A 602 8.70 20.08 5.88
CA GLU A 602 8.65 21.22 6.78
C GLU A 602 7.36 22.03 6.55
N TYR A 603 6.84 22.67 7.61
CA TYR A 603 5.72 23.58 7.49
C TYR A 603 6.14 24.84 6.72
N VAL A 604 5.31 25.23 5.75
CA VAL A 604 5.50 26.47 5.01
C VAL A 604 4.93 27.63 5.84
N GLU A 605 5.79 28.57 6.24
CA GLU A 605 5.31 29.78 6.89
C GLU A 605 4.45 30.58 5.88
N PRO A 606 3.25 31.06 6.29
CA PRO A 606 2.48 31.95 5.44
C PRO A 606 3.31 33.21 5.12
N ALA A 607 3.34 33.61 3.85
CA ALA A 607 3.99 34.86 3.47
C ALA A 607 3.46 35.97 4.39
N PRO A 608 4.34 36.85 4.91
CA PRO A 608 3.88 37.97 5.72
C PRO A 608 2.84 38.76 4.90
N THR A 609 1.62 38.83 5.40
CA THR A 609 0.56 39.62 4.78
C THR A 609 1.00 41.07 4.81
N SER A 610 1.56 41.53 3.70
CA SER A 610 1.77 42.97 3.48
C SER A 610 0.41 43.60 3.20
N ALA A 611 -0.29 44.00 4.22
CA ALA A 611 -1.26 45.08 4.24
C ALA A 611 -1.88 45.18 5.64
N ALA A 612 -1.28 45.94 6.51
CA ALA A 612 -2.04 46.63 7.53
C ALA A 612 -3.04 47.50 6.80
N GLN A 613 -4.29 47.11 6.69
CA GLN A 613 -5.35 48.08 6.38
C GLN A 613 -5.42 49.08 7.55
N PRO A 614 -5.51 50.36 7.31
CA PRO A 614 -5.61 51.32 8.37
C PRO A 614 -6.89 51.09 9.18
N GLN A 615 -6.73 50.91 10.49
CA GLN A 615 -7.85 50.92 11.42
C GLN A 615 -8.58 52.22 11.27
N GLN A 616 -9.84 52.16 10.84
CA GLN A 616 -10.76 53.28 10.98
C GLN A 616 -10.94 53.55 12.47
N ALA A 617 -10.50 54.75 12.86
CA ALA A 617 -10.76 55.31 14.18
C ALA A 617 -12.24 55.65 14.34
N GLY A 618 -12.79 55.31 15.51
CA GLY A 618 -13.92 56.03 16.01
C GLY A 618 -15.26 55.32 16.17
N ALA A 619 -15.46 54.65 17.30
CA ALA A 619 -16.75 54.65 17.99
C ALA A 619 -16.47 54.80 19.50
N PRO A 620 -17.25 55.62 20.22
CA PRO A 620 -16.98 55.99 21.62
C PRO A 620 -17.41 54.84 22.59
N PRO A 621 -16.86 54.79 23.82
CA PRO A 621 -17.13 53.76 24.78
C PRO A 621 -18.50 53.88 25.45
N MET A 622 -19.23 52.80 25.57
CA MET A 622 -20.41 52.70 26.43
C MET A 622 -20.02 52.44 27.91
N PRO A 623 -20.77 52.96 28.89
CA PRO A 623 -20.44 52.91 30.29
C PRO A 623 -20.76 51.51 30.92
N PRO A 624 -20.14 51.18 32.08
CA PRO A 624 -20.26 49.88 32.69
C PRO A 624 -21.54 49.72 33.50
N ALA A 625 -22.26 48.61 33.35
CA ALA A 625 -23.36 48.23 34.22
C ALA A 625 -22.86 47.19 35.24
N GLY A 626 -23.24 47.43 36.47
CA GLY A 626 -22.69 46.86 37.70
C GLY A 626 -22.91 45.38 37.92
N ALA A 627 -22.02 44.86 38.78
CA ALA A 627 -22.08 43.55 39.41
C ALA A 627 -23.23 43.38 40.40
N PRO A 628 -23.57 42.15 40.79
CA PRO A 628 -23.11 41.80 42.13
C PRO A 628 -22.47 40.37 42.24
N GLN A 629 -21.54 40.34 43.18
CA GLN A 629 -20.83 39.19 43.71
C GLN A 629 -21.79 38.18 44.37
N ARG A 630 -21.45 36.89 44.24
CA ARG A 630 -21.63 35.95 45.37
C ARG A 630 -20.43 35.05 45.46
N ALA A 631 -19.97 34.96 46.71
CA ALA A 631 -18.86 34.16 47.21
C ALA A 631 -19.22 32.68 47.31
N ALA A 632 -18.27 31.78 47.17
CA ALA A 632 -17.81 30.98 48.29
C ALA A 632 -16.93 29.79 47.94
N ALA A 633 -15.90 29.67 48.67
CA ALA A 633 -15.31 28.53 49.34
C ALA A 633 -14.43 27.51 48.57
N GLY A 634 -13.15 27.59 48.87
CA GLY A 634 -12.42 26.54 49.54
C GLY A 634 -11.65 25.57 48.63
N ALA A 635 -10.39 25.92 48.32
CA ALA A 635 -9.40 24.94 47.86
C ALA A 635 -8.37 24.69 48.98
N PRO A 636 -7.93 23.44 49.23
CA PRO A 636 -6.79 23.16 50.13
C PRO A 636 -5.42 23.37 49.45
N PRO A 637 -4.35 23.48 50.24
CA PRO A 637 -3.06 24.08 49.82
C PRO A 637 -2.15 23.11 49.05
N GLN A 638 -1.41 23.65 48.09
CA GLN A 638 -0.32 22.99 47.37
C GLN A 638 0.94 22.93 48.23
N ALA A 639 1.64 21.76 48.18
CA ALA A 639 3.01 21.58 48.64
C ALA A 639 4.01 21.92 47.52
N PRO A 640 5.22 22.42 47.83
CA PRO A 640 6.17 22.93 46.85
C PRO A 640 7.19 21.88 46.39
N GLY A 641 7.64 21.98 45.13
CA GLY A 641 8.93 21.52 44.70
C GLY A 641 8.94 20.31 43.79
N GLY A 642 9.09 20.53 42.48
CA GLY A 642 9.50 19.54 41.49
C GLY A 642 9.90 20.23 40.20
N ALA A 643 11.10 19.94 39.74
CA ALA A 643 11.76 20.56 38.59
C ALA A 643 10.99 20.38 37.25
N PRO A 644 11.23 21.22 36.24
CA PRO A 644 10.45 21.19 34.99
C PRO A 644 10.83 19.95 34.17
N GLY A 645 9.90 19.00 34.09
CA GLY A 645 9.97 17.91 33.16
C GLY A 645 9.61 18.36 31.76
N MET A 646 10.46 18.08 30.80
CA MET A 646 10.20 18.27 29.37
C MET A 646 8.94 17.49 28.96
N ALA A 647 7.99 18.18 28.36
CA ALA A 647 6.84 17.57 27.74
C ALA A 647 7.28 16.75 26.51
N PRO A 648 6.69 15.55 26.27
CA PRO A 648 7.01 14.79 25.09
C PRO A 648 6.44 15.49 23.83
N PRO A 649 7.18 15.58 22.71
CA PRO A 649 6.68 16.11 21.47
C PRO A 649 5.78 15.06 20.81
N GLY A 650 4.53 15.42 20.50
CA GLY A 650 3.73 14.58 19.61
C GLY A 650 2.28 14.35 20.00
N ALA A 651 1.55 15.39 20.42
CA ALA A 651 0.09 15.35 20.39
C ALA A 651 -0.40 16.09 19.14
N GLY A 652 -0.68 15.34 18.07
CA GLY A 652 -1.47 15.83 16.94
C GLY A 652 -2.88 16.17 17.42
N PRO A 653 -3.56 17.21 16.92
CA PRO A 653 -4.83 17.66 17.42
C PRO A 653 -5.93 16.64 17.15
N GLY A 654 -6.32 15.90 18.17
CA GLY A 654 -7.56 15.13 18.22
C GLY A 654 -8.75 16.08 18.22
N GLY A 655 -9.74 15.80 17.37
CA GLY A 655 -10.96 16.56 17.24
C GLY A 655 -11.70 16.81 18.55
N GLY A 656 -11.70 18.08 18.99
CA GLY A 656 -12.54 18.66 20.03
C GLY A 656 -13.31 19.85 19.45
N ARG A 657 -14.59 19.86 19.68
CA ARG A 657 -15.56 20.88 19.24
C ARG A 657 -15.09 22.31 19.53
N ALA A 658 -15.02 23.13 18.52
CA ALA A 658 -15.46 24.53 18.49
C ALA A 658 -15.28 25.06 17.07
N GLY A 659 -16.29 25.70 16.47
CA GLY A 659 -16.26 26.27 15.13
C GLY A 659 -15.31 27.46 15.03
N GLY A 660 -14.09 27.16 14.65
CA GLY A 660 -13.09 28.07 14.11
C GLY A 660 -12.45 27.33 12.95
N ALA A 661 -12.46 27.92 11.76
CA ALA A 661 -11.76 27.39 10.59
C ALA A 661 -10.28 27.24 10.96
N GLN A 662 -9.84 26.00 11.29
CA GLN A 662 -8.42 25.72 11.42
C GLN A 662 -7.78 25.96 10.06
N VAL A 663 -6.95 26.98 9.97
CA VAL A 663 -6.09 27.20 8.81
C VAL A 663 -5.25 25.94 8.62
N ARG A 664 -5.55 25.19 7.60
CA ARG A 664 -4.77 23.99 7.24
C ARG A 664 -3.36 24.44 6.86
N ARG A 665 -2.40 24.23 7.74
CA ARG A 665 -1.01 24.59 7.46
C ARG A 665 -0.46 23.67 6.37
N LEU A 666 0.01 24.25 5.28
CA LEU A 666 0.75 23.55 4.23
C LEU A 666 2.11 23.13 4.76
N SER A 667 2.52 21.91 4.45
CA SER A 667 3.92 21.49 4.56
C SER A 667 4.49 21.17 3.18
N ARG A 668 5.81 21.20 3.05
CA ARG A 668 6.51 20.95 1.79
C ARG A 668 7.68 20.03 2.00
N VAL A 669 7.86 19.10 1.06
CA VAL A 669 9.06 18.27 0.95
C VAL A 669 9.60 18.35 -0.47
N THR A 670 10.89 18.65 -0.62
CA THR A 670 11.55 18.66 -1.93
C THR A 670 12.35 17.38 -2.10
N TYR A 671 12.12 16.64 -3.17
CA TYR A 671 12.81 15.38 -3.47
C TYR A 671 14.15 15.67 -4.17
N GLU A 672 15.12 16.18 -3.37
CA GLU A 672 16.44 16.60 -3.86
C GLU A 672 17.32 15.41 -4.27
N GLU A 673 17.00 14.21 -3.80
CA GLU A 673 17.68 12.99 -4.23
C GLU A 673 17.38 12.62 -5.69
N GLY A 674 16.32 13.20 -6.27
CA GLY A 674 15.93 12.95 -7.66
C GLY A 674 15.71 11.46 -7.95
N ILE A 675 16.44 10.90 -8.90
CA ILE A 675 16.38 9.48 -9.27
C ILE A 675 17.17 8.56 -8.34
N TYR A 676 17.92 9.12 -7.37
CA TYR A 676 18.83 8.36 -6.50
C TYR A 676 18.15 7.90 -5.20
N VAL A 677 17.15 7.03 -5.34
CA VAL A 677 16.43 6.40 -4.23
C VAL A 677 17.00 5.00 -3.95
N GLY A 678 17.17 4.65 -2.67
CA GLY A 678 17.58 3.33 -2.23
C GLY A 678 18.95 2.91 -2.80
N TYR A 679 19.03 1.68 -3.34
CA TYR A 679 20.29 1.14 -3.89
C TYR A 679 20.87 2.00 -5.03
N ARG A 680 20.05 2.74 -5.79
CA ARG A 680 20.53 3.66 -6.83
C ARG A 680 21.48 4.71 -6.24
N TYR A 681 21.13 5.20 -5.04
CA TYR A 681 22.01 6.11 -4.29
C TYR A 681 23.25 5.38 -3.77
N HIS A 682 23.06 4.29 -3.04
CA HIS A 682 24.15 3.58 -2.37
C HIS A 682 25.22 3.09 -3.33
N GLU A 683 24.81 2.56 -4.50
CA GLU A 683 25.75 2.06 -5.52
C GLU A 683 26.41 3.18 -6.34
N THR A 684 25.72 4.30 -6.56
CA THR A 684 26.27 5.41 -7.35
C THR A 684 27.27 6.24 -6.57
N PHE A 685 27.00 6.49 -5.30
CA PHE A 685 27.84 7.36 -4.44
C PHE A 685 28.78 6.57 -3.52
N GLY A 686 28.80 5.26 -3.61
CA GLY A 686 29.70 4.40 -2.83
C GLY A 686 29.37 4.35 -1.34
N VAL A 687 28.16 4.71 -0.94
CA VAL A 687 27.68 4.65 0.44
C VAL A 687 27.37 3.20 0.82
N LYS A 688 28.15 2.60 1.72
CA LYS A 688 27.97 1.20 2.11
C LYS A 688 26.70 1.03 2.96
N PRO A 689 25.74 0.16 2.58
CA PRO A 689 24.63 -0.20 3.43
C PRO A 689 25.01 -1.28 4.46
N SER A 690 24.20 -1.46 5.49
CA SER A 690 24.28 -2.59 6.41
C SER A 690 23.89 -3.88 5.70
N PHE A 691 22.78 -3.86 4.94
CA PHE A 691 22.39 -4.90 3.99
C PHE A 691 21.90 -4.23 2.70
N GLU A 692 22.43 -4.68 1.56
CA GLU A 692 22.12 -4.10 0.26
C GLU A 692 20.78 -4.62 -0.31
N PHE A 693 20.23 -3.89 -1.27
CA PHE A 693 19.07 -4.30 -2.06
C PHE A 693 19.32 -5.64 -2.78
N GLY A 694 18.32 -6.51 -2.76
CA GLY A 694 18.40 -7.84 -3.35
C GLY A 694 19.13 -8.87 -2.49
N TYR A 695 19.68 -8.49 -1.32
CA TYR A 695 20.42 -9.39 -0.44
C TYR A 695 19.50 -10.40 0.26
N GLY A 696 20.01 -11.62 0.44
CA GLY A 696 19.38 -12.69 1.23
C GLY A 696 20.19 -13.99 1.09
N LEU A 697 20.47 -14.65 2.22
CA LEU A 697 21.17 -15.92 2.29
C LEU A 697 20.20 -17.09 2.10
N SER A 698 20.78 -18.25 1.83
CA SER A 698 20.08 -19.55 1.72
C SER A 698 20.82 -20.62 2.53
N TYR A 699 20.16 -21.73 2.87
CA TYR A 699 20.82 -22.92 3.44
C TYR A 699 21.57 -23.74 2.40
N THR A 700 21.54 -23.31 1.14
CA THR A 700 22.30 -23.92 0.04
C THR A 700 23.09 -22.86 -0.71
N THR A 701 23.90 -23.27 -1.67
CA THR A 701 24.71 -22.36 -2.50
C THR A 701 24.35 -22.55 -3.97
N PHE A 702 24.49 -21.46 -4.74
CA PHE A 702 24.22 -21.47 -6.18
C PHE A 702 25.42 -20.97 -6.96
N ASP A 703 25.69 -21.61 -8.07
CA ASP A 703 26.65 -21.16 -9.08
C ASP A 703 25.93 -20.58 -10.29
N TYR A 704 26.55 -19.55 -10.87
CA TYR A 704 26.05 -18.81 -12.03
C TYR A 704 26.97 -19.09 -13.20
N GLY A 705 26.51 -19.90 -14.12
CA GLY A 705 27.19 -20.19 -15.36
C GLY A 705 27.46 -18.93 -16.21
N ARG A 706 28.11 -19.11 -17.34
CA ARG A 706 28.48 -18.01 -18.22
C ARG A 706 27.24 -17.25 -18.71
N LEU A 707 27.25 -15.92 -18.56
CA LEU A 707 26.23 -15.03 -19.12
C LEU A 707 26.43 -14.89 -20.64
N ALA A 708 25.40 -15.23 -21.39
CA ALA A 708 25.35 -15.07 -22.86
C ALA A 708 24.28 -14.05 -23.24
N LEU A 709 24.66 -13.06 -24.03
CA LEU A 709 23.73 -12.13 -24.68
C LEU A 709 23.39 -12.66 -26.07
N SER A 710 22.14 -12.46 -26.51
CA SER A 710 21.68 -12.90 -27.83
C SER A 710 22.39 -12.18 -29.00
N SER A 711 22.99 -11.01 -28.75
CA SER A 711 23.74 -10.22 -29.71
C SER A 711 24.74 -9.28 -29.02
N PRO A 712 25.89 -8.94 -29.64
CA PRO A 712 26.77 -7.88 -29.12
C PRO A 712 26.26 -6.46 -29.43
N ARG A 713 25.19 -6.33 -30.24
CA ARG A 713 24.52 -5.06 -30.58
C ARG A 713 23.05 -5.14 -30.35
N PHE A 714 22.47 -4.07 -29.82
CA PHE A 714 21.03 -3.98 -29.56
C PHE A 714 20.27 -3.63 -30.84
N SER A 715 19.28 -4.44 -31.19
CA SER A 715 18.44 -4.28 -32.41
C SER A 715 16.94 -4.41 -32.12
N GLY A 716 16.46 -3.74 -31.04
CA GLY A 716 15.05 -3.71 -30.64
C GLY A 716 14.70 -4.65 -29.48
N GLN A 717 15.32 -5.81 -29.38
CA GLN A 717 15.18 -6.75 -28.25
C GLN A 717 16.48 -7.52 -28.04
N MET A 718 16.77 -7.84 -26.79
CA MET A 718 17.91 -8.66 -26.41
C MET A 718 17.51 -9.61 -25.29
N THR A 719 18.10 -10.81 -25.28
CA THR A 719 18.00 -11.73 -24.17
C THR A 719 19.37 -11.93 -23.51
N ALA A 720 19.38 -11.98 -22.19
CA ALA A 720 20.50 -12.38 -21.36
C ALA A 720 20.17 -13.75 -20.77
N THR A 721 21.01 -14.74 -21.02
CA THR A 721 20.76 -16.14 -20.64
C THR A 721 21.95 -16.69 -19.87
N LEU A 722 21.68 -17.38 -18.78
CA LEU A 722 22.68 -18.11 -17.99
C LEU A 722 22.06 -19.36 -17.37
N GLU A 723 22.88 -20.26 -16.90
CA GLU A 723 22.49 -21.43 -16.11
C GLU A 723 22.73 -21.13 -14.64
N VAL A 724 21.75 -21.45 -13.78
CA VAL A 724 21.90 -21.41 -12.32
C VAL A 724 21.87 -22.84 -11.80
N ARG A 725 22.90 -23.23 -11.04
CA ARG A 725 23.04 -24.57 -10.46
C ARG A 725 23.06 -24.53 -8.96
N ASN A 726 22.30 -25.41 -8.31
CA ASN A 726 22.40 -25.63 -6.88
C ASN A 726 23.65 -26.49 -6.58
N THR A 727 24.64 -25.86 -5.96
CA THR A 727 25.94 -26.51 -5.61
C THR A 727 26.02 -26.96 -4.15
N GLY A 728 25.01 -26.60 -3.35
CA GLY A 728 24.99 -26.96 -1.93
C GLY A 728 24.27 -28.29 -1.65
N LYS A 729 23.88 -28.51 -0.39
CA LYS A 729 23.35 -29.77 0.12
C LYS A 729 21.84 -29.79 0.33
N ALA A 730 21.19 -28.63 0.35
CA ALA A 730 19.75 -28.51 0.52
C ALA A 730 19.06 -28.09 -0.80
N ALA A 731 17.83 -28.52 -1.02
CA ALA A 731 17.01 -27.96 -2.10
C ALA A 731 16.72 -26.48 -1.85
N GLY A 732 16.75 -25.65 -2.87
CA GLY A 732 16.53 -24.21 -2.72
C GLY A 732 16.17 -23.52 -4.02
N ARG A 733 15.71 -22.26 -3.90
CA ARG A 733 15.41 -21.36 -5.02
C ARG A 733 16.39 -20.19 -4.99
N GLU A 734 16.76 -19.67 -6.15
CA GLU A 734 17.59 -18.47 -6.28
C GLU A 734 16.87 -17.41 -7.07
N VAL A 735 17.12 -16.14 -6.72
CA VAL A 735 16.62 -14.97 -7.45
C VAL A 735 17.76 -14.37 -8.28
N VAL A 736 17.65 -14.55 -9.58
CA VAL A 736 18.60 -13.96 -10.56
C VAL A 736 18.18 -12.52 -10.85
N GLN A 737 19.08 -11.56 -10.56
CA GLN A 737 18.85 -10.13 -10.69
C GLN A 737 19.70 -9.57 -11.80
N LEU A 738 19.09 -8.94 -12.81
CA LEU A 738 19.78 -8.28 -13.91
C LEU A 738 19.76 -6.77 -13.70
N TYR A 739 20.93 -6.22 -13.54
CA TYR A 739 21.18 -4.77 -13.49
C TYR A 739 21.81 -4.29 -14.79
N LEU A 740 21.46 -3.09 -15.21
CA LEU A 740 22.01 -2.46 -16.40
C LEU A 740 22.76 -1.18 -16.01
N ALA A 741 24.05 -1.12 -16.35
CA ALA A 741 24.81 0.12 -16.33
C ALA A 741 24.78 0.73 -17.75
N ALA A 742 24.08 1.87 -17.86
CA ALA A 742 23.85 2.54 -19.13
C ALA A 742 24.86 3.69 -19.36
N PRO A 743 25.11 4.13 -20.61
CA PRO A 743 25.82 5.36 -20.91
C PRO A 743 25.14 6.55 -20.24
N TYR A 744 25.93 7.53 -19.73
CA TYR A 744 25.43 8.73 -19.02
C TYR A 744 26.08 10.03 -19.54
N GLN A 745 26.20 10.12 -20.86
CA GLN A 745 26.87 11.26 -21.50
C GLN A 745 25.97 12.50 -21.62
N LYS A 746 24.69 12.30 -21.86
CA LYS A 746 23.67 13.35 -22.02
C LYS A 746 22.80 13.51 -20.78
N LEU A 747 22.34 12.38 -20.25
CA LEU A 747 21.52 12.33 -19.04
C LEU A 747 22.33 11.72 -17.90
N ASP A 748 22.25 12.34 -16.74
CA ASP A 748 22.80 11.77 -15.51
C ASP A 748 22.06 10.45 -15.16
N LYS A 749 22.79 9.42 -14.75
CA LYS A 749 22.22 8.09 -14.50
C LYS A 749 22.85 7.40 -13.31
N PRO A 750 22.11 6.53 -12.59
CA PRO A 750 22.67 5.67 -11.55
C PRO A 750 23.78 4.76 -12.11
N ALA A 751 24.68 4.31 -11.24
CA ALA A 751 25.75 3.38 -11.61
C ALA A 751 25.22 2.08 -12.23
N MET A 752 24.02 1.67 -11.81
CA MET A 752 23.26 0.57 -12.38
C MET A 752 21.80 0.61 -11.87
N GLU A 753 20.91 -0.02 -12.61
CA GLU A 753 19.49 -0.14 -12.28
C GLU A 753 18.99 -1.56 -12.55
N LEU A 754 18.13 -2.09 -11.68
CA LEU A 754 17.44 -3.34 -11.89
C LEU A 754 16.50 -3.23 -13.10
N LYS A 755 16.70 -4.09 -14.10
CA LYS A 755 15.89 -4.06 -15.33
C LYS A 755 15.14 -5.36 -15.60
N ALA A 756 15.58 -6.47 -14.98
CA ALA A 756 14.85 -7.74 -15.01
C ALA A 756 15.24 -8.61 -13.80
N PHE A 757 14.38 -9.54 -13.45
CA PHE A 757 14.63 -10.58 -12.45
C PHE A 757 13.82 -11.85 -12.76
N ALA A 758 14.31 -12.98 -12.25
CA ALA A 758 13.58 -14.25 -12.26
C ALA A 758 13.94 -15.08 -11.03
N LYS A 759 12.96 -15.76 -10.44
CA LYS A 759 13.16 -16.75 -9.39
C LYS A 759 13.18 -18.15 -10.01
N THR A 760 14.16 -18.97 -9.67
CA THR A 760 14.22 -20.34 -10.16
C THR A 760 13.10 -21.20 -9.57
N ARG A 761 12.76 -22.31 -10.23
CA ARG A 761 12.06 -23.40 -9.55
C ARG A 761 12.86 -23.89 -8.35
N LEU A 762 12.26 -24.75 -7.53
CA LEU A 762 13.00 -25.44 -6.47
C LEU A 762 14.03 -26.40 -7.09
N LEU A 763 15.31 -26.09 -6.90
CA LEU A 763 16.44 -26.89 -7.40
C LEU A 763 16.96 -27.81 -6.30
N LYS A 764 16.97 -29.10 -6.54
CA LYS A 764 17.64 -30.08 -5.67
C LYS A 764 19.18 -29.95 -5.78
N PRO A 765 19.96 -30.46 -4.81
CA PRO A 765 21.41 -30.51 -4.93
C PRO A 765 21.89 -31.07 -6.27
N GLY A 766 22.74 -30.29 -6.97
CA GLY A 766 23.25 -30.63 -8.29
C GLY A 766 22.37 -30.29 -9.48
N GLU A 767 21.07 -29.95 -9.28
CA GLU A 767 20.18 -29.53 -10.37
C GLU A 767 20.49 -28.12 -10.86
N SER A 768 20.23 -27.91 -12.13
CA SER A 768 20.36 -26.61 -12.81
C SER A 768 19.06 -26.16 -13.46
N GLU A 769 18.98 -24.84 -13.69
CA GLU A 769 17.94 -24.21 -14.51
C GLU A 769 18.54 -23.15 -15.42
N LYS A 770 18.09 -23.12 -16.66
CA LYS A 770 18.42 -22.08 -17.61
C LYS A 770 17.49 -20.90 -17.43
N VAL A 771 18.03 -19.77 -16.97
CA VAL A 771 17.30 -18.52 -16.78
C VAL A 771 17.53 -17.60 -18.00
N THR A 772 16.45 -17.06 -18.54
CA THR A 772 16.49 -16.10 -19.66
C THR A 772 15.75 -14.82 -19.26
N LEU A 773 16.44 -13.68 -19.34
CA LEU A 773 15.95 -12.37 -19.00
C LEU A 773 15.91 -11.49 -20.27
N ALA A 774 14.79 -10.87 -20.57
CA ALA A 774 14.62 -10.02 -21.74
C ALA A 774 14.90 -8.55 -21.43
N LEU A 775 15.56 -7.87 -22.36
CA LEU A 775 15.74 -6.42 -22.38
C LEU A 775 15.06 -5.85 -23.62
N THR A 776 14.16 -4.90 -23.43
CA THR A 776 13.46 -4.16 -24.49
C THR A 776 13.99 -2.72 -24.55
N PRO A 777 13.62 -1.94 -25.56
CA PRO A 777 14.04 -0.53 -25.64
C PRO A 777 13.71 0.26 -24.39
N ARG A 778 12.58 -0.04 -23.73
CA ARG A 778 12.15 0.65 -22.53
C ARG A 778 13.11 0.48 -21.34
N GLN A 779 13.66 -0.71 -21.14
CA GLN A 779 14.62 -0.94 -20.07
C GLN A 779 15.97 -0.23 -20.25
N LEU A 780 16.31 0.16 -21.50
CA LEU A 780 17.52 0.91 -21.81
C LEU A 780 17.34 2.43 -21.60
N ALA A 781 16.09 2.90 -21.66
CA ALA A 781 15.77 4.31 -21.71
C ALA A 781 15.71 4.97 -20.34
N SER A 782 16.05 6.25 -20.31
CA SER A 782 15.78 7.22 -19.22
C SER A 782 14.90 8.34 -19.78
N PHE A 783 14.15 9.00 -18.90
CA PHE A 783 13.28 10.11 -19.31
C PHE A 783 14.08 11.40 -19.47
N ASP A 784 14.00 12.01 -20.64
CA ASP A 784 14.56 13.32 -20.93
C ASP A 784 13.46 14.39 -20.86
N PRO A 785 13.46 15.25 -19.82
CA PRO A 785 12.47 16.31 -19.69
C PRO A 785 12.51 17.35 -20.82
N ALA A 786 13.67 17.55 -21.44
CA ALA A 786 13.83 18.57 -22.49
C ALA A 786 13.07 18.19 -23.77
N SER A 787 13.01 16.91 -24.09
CA SER A 787 12.27 16.37 -25.24
C SER A 787 10.94 15.71 -24.85
N SER A 788 10.62 15.61 -23.55
CA SER A 788 9.49 14.84 -23.02
C SER A 788 9.45 13.42 -23.57
N SER A 789 10.59 12.76 -23.58
CA SER A 789 10.74 11.46 -24.25
C SER A 789 11.59 10.48 -23.44
N TRP A 790 11.27 9.20 -23.58
CA TRP A 790 12.13 8.12 -23.12
C TRP A 790 13.21 7.86 -24.16
N VAL A 791 14.47 8.07 -23.79
CA VAL A 791 15.63 8.00 -24.67
C VAL A 791 16.64 6.99 -24.14
N ALA A 792 17.02 6.03 -24.98
CA ALA A 792 18.19 5.20 -24.78
C ALA A 792 19.38 5.85 -25.51
N GLU A 793 20.45 6.20 -24.78
CA GLU A 793 21.63 6.83 -25.35
C GLU A 793 22.52 5.83 -26.10
N ALA A 794 23.10 6.24 -27.23
CA ALA A 794 24.12 5.47 -27.91
C ALA A 794 25.32 5.20 -26.99
N GLY A 795 25.95 4.04 -27.16
CA GLY A 795 27.13 3.69 -26.39
C GLY A 795 27.14 2.25 -25.90
N LYS A 796 28.08 1.98 -25.01
CA LYS A 796 28.25 0.68 -24.37
C LYS A 796 27.36 0.55 -23.16
N TYR A 797 26.64 -0.56 -23.07
CA TYR A 797 25.84 -0.99 -21.93
C TYR A 797 26.48 -2.22 -21.28
N ASP A 798 26.60 -2.22 -19.96
CA ASP A 798 27.06 -3.39 -19.21
C ASP A 798 25.88 -4.06 -18.52
N VAL A 799 25.60 -5.31 -18.87
CA VAL A 799 24.62 -6.19 -18.24
C VAL A 799 25.32 -6.90 -17.09
N LYS A 800 24.89 -6.63 -15.88
CA LYS A 800 25.41 -7.21 -14.64
C LYS A 800 24.38 -8.14 -14.05
N VAL A 801 24.72 -9.40 -13.86
CA VAL A 801 23.81 -10.39 -13.26
C VAL A 801 24.39 -10.88 -11.95
N GLY A 802 23.56 -10.88 -10.91
CA GLY A 802 23.98 -11.25 -9.56
C GLY A 802 22.85 -11.73 -8.67
N ALA A 803 23.21 -12.00 -7.41
CA ALA A 803 22.31 -12.41 -6.34
C ALA A 803 21.86 -11.22 -5.47
N SER A 804 22.50 -10.05 -5.61
CA SER A 804 22.13 -8.77 -5.01
C SER A 804 22.75 -7.61 -5.81
N SER A 805 22.47 -6.37 -5.42
CA SER A 805 23.10 -5.18 -6.04
C SER A 805 24.62 -5.14 -5.86
N ARG A 806 25.18 -5.84 -4.87
CA ARG A 806 26.63 -5.92 -4.60
C ARG A 806 27.25 -7.30 -4.83
N ASP A 807 26.45 -8.34 -4.96
CA ASP A 807 26.92 -9.67 -5.33
C ASP A 807 26.72 -9.90 -6.83
N ILE A 808 27.47 -9.15 -7.66
CA ILE A 808 27.48 -9.31 -9.11
C ILE A 808 28.40 -10.47 -9.50
N ARG A 809 27.85 -11.49 -10.13
CA ARG A 809 28.55 -12.73 -10.46
C ARG A 809 28.96 -12.86 -11.92
N GLN A 810 28.21 -12.25 -12.82
CA GLN A 810 28.47 -12.28 -14.25
C GLN A 810 28.29 -10.88 -14.86
N THR A 811 29.13 -10.55 -15.85
CA THR A 811 28.99 -9.29 -16.61
C THR A 811 29.22 -9.56 -18.09
N ALA A 812 28.36 -8.98 -18.93
CA ALA A 812 28.50 -8.98 -20.37
C ALA A 812 28.11 -7.60 -20.91
N SER A 813 28.60 -7.26 -22.10
CA SER A 813 28.36 -5.93 -22.66
C SER A 813 27.77 -6.03 -24.07
N PHE A 814 26.99 -5.01 -24.42
CA PHE A 814 26.52 -4.77 -25.78
C PHE A 814 26.61 -3.28 -26.13
N THR A 815 26.44 -2.97 -27.42
CA THR A 815 26.40 -1.58 -27.88
C THR A 815 25.08 -1.21 -28.51
N LEU A 816 24.67 0.04 -28.32
CA LEU A 816 23.61 0.70 -29.06
C LEU A 816 24.26 1.73 -29.97
N ASP A 817 24.13 1.57 -31.30
CA ASP A 817 24.92 2.33 -32.28
C ASP A 817 24.49 3.81 -32.38
N LYS A 818 23.22 4.12 -32.09
CA LYS A 818 22.67 5.49 -32.09
C LYS A 818 21.62 5.66 -31.04
N ASP A 819 21.37 6.90 -30.64
CA ASP A 819 20.28 7.22 -29.72
C ASP A 819 18.94 6.67 -30.25
N LEU A 820 18.12 6.15 -29.31
CA LEU A 820 16.81 5.61 -29.63
C LEU A 820 15.75 6.33 -28.81
N THR A 821 14.90 7.11 -29.47
CA THR A 821 13.67 7.62 -28.83
C THR A 821 12.65 6.49 -28.76
N VAL A 822 12.37 6.00 -27.59
CA VAL A 822 11.51 4.85 -27.34
C VAL A 822 10.03 5.25 -27.34
N LYS A 823 9.73 6.36 -26.66
CA LYS A 823 8.36 6.86 -26.52
C LYS A 823 8.40 8.35 -26.20
N LYS A 824 7.56 9.13 -26.86
CA LYS A 824 7.28 10.51 -26.48
C LYS A 824 6.06 10.52 -25.56
N GLU A 825 6.13 11.29 -24.49
CA GLU A 825 5.09 11.45 -23.50
C GLU A 825 4.53 12.88 -23.51
N SER A 826 3.38 13.07 -22.85
CA SER A 826 2.81 14.39 -22.65
C SER A 826 3.69 15.25 -21.72
N VAL A 827 3.85 16.53 -22.02
CA VAL A 827 4.45 17.49 -21.04
C VAL A 827 3.49 17.63 -19.86
N ALA A 828 3.94 17.20 -18.69
CA ALA A 828 3.07 17.14 -17.51
C ALA A 828 3.86 17.27 -16.21
N LEU A 829 3.22 17.81 -15.17
CA LEU A 829 3.75 17.78 -13.80
C LEU A 829 5.09 18.51 -13.62
N VAL A 830 5.39 19.49 -14.47
CA VAL A 830 6.65 20.25 -14.41
C VAL A 830 6.66 21.11 -13.14
N PRO A 831 7.70 21.03 -12.28
CA PRO A 831 7.79 21.85 -11.08
C PRO A 831 7.94 23.35 -11.43
N LYS A 832 7.25 24.19 -10.67
CA LYS A 832 7.34 25.65 -10.85
C LYS A 832 8.68 26.24 -10.37
N THR A 833 9.38 25.52 -9.51
CA THR A 833 10.67 25.93 -8.93
C THR A 833 11.76 24.97 -9.39
N LYS A 834 12.96 25.52 -9.63
CA LYS A 834 14.13 24.71 -9.93
C LYS A 834 14.52 23.89 -8.69
N ILE A 835 14.67 22.58 -8.86
CA ILE A 835 15.12 21.65 -7.84
C ILE A 835 16.63 21.44 -8.03
N ASN A 836 17.39 21.56 -6.93
CA ASN A 836 18.83 21.26 -6.92
C ASN A 836 19.01 19.78 -6.63
N GLU A 837 18.78 18.94 -7.63
CA GLU A 837 18.90 17.50 -7.50
C GLU A 837 20.34 17.02 -7.36
N LEU A 838 20.50 15.94 -6.59
CA LEU A 838 21.73 15.18 -6.50
C LEU A 838 22.16 14.68 -7.89
N LYS A 839 23.46 14.74 -8.18
CA LYS A 839 24.02 14.32 -9.47
C LYS A 839 25.24 13.43 -9.28
N ARG A 840 25.44 12.45 -10.13
CA ARG A 840 26.64 11.62 -10.18
C ARG A 840 27.87 12.50 -10.47
N GLY A 841 28.90 12.36 -9.63
CA GLY A 841 30.08 13.24 -9.68
C GLY A 841 29.94 14.58 -8.97
N GLY A 842 28.76 14.91 -8.43
CA GLY A 842 28.57 16.01 -7.48
C GLY A 842 29.08 15.66 -6.08
N ALA A 843 29.51 16.67 -5.31
CA ALA A 843 29.87 16.45 -3.91
C ALA A 843 28.63 15.99 -3.13
N LEU A 844 28.78 14.94 -2.32
CA LEU A 844 27.80 14.61 -1.27
C LEU A 844 27.79 15.78 -0.28
N ARG A 845 26.69 16.52 -0.19
CA ARG A 845 26.52 17.68 0.70
C ARG A 845 25.98 17.25 2.06
#